data_80551df63033a80558ee7d750228605a
#
_entry.id   80551df63033a80558ee7d750228605a
#
_cell.length_a   1.000
_cell.length_b   1.000
_cell.length_c   1.000
_cell.angle_alpha   90.00
_cell.angle_beta   90.00
_cell.angle_gamma   90.00
#
_symmetry.space_group_name_H-M   'P 1'
#
loop_
_entity.id
_entity.type
_entity.pdbx_description
1 polymer ?
#
loop_
_entity_poly.entity_id
_entity_poly.type
_entity_poly.pdbx_seq_one_letter_code
_entity_poly.pdbx_strand_id
1 'polypeptide(L)'
;MCVFRYLFLILFLGFGTEAWAQFDQERFGKNRIQHKEFKWYFYSSANFEVYYYDKGGVNAKMAIEFLEAEFNKLTQNIGYVAYTKPRIYLYNSPEERLQSNLDLNAQQYTEEGQTKFTRLVAEVAYKGRMDLFKEDLLFATSKVIVREMLYGASVADAFQANLISDFPDWYVDGIANYLAKGWSREMDDYIRRYLKNTSNPKLHTLTDLEAGLVGQSIWNYISEKYGRRYVSSILNLSRINRSEENSIANTIGINIKSFLADWQQFYLKVNEPVYSNFKTLDSKKAIATTSSRVDGAITDVKFSPDGLHLAYVLNNAGKATVWVRNLASGTQQQIFQGGSKHEELPPNLHAPVIAWRDSATLAIATFKRGLTTLRQRSLDGSSQDKVFLRNITQILSFDFNESGRNMVLSAISNGKTDLYTLNLRGQGKRLTDNIFDELTPVFLNDSTIVYSSNFIELPDSVLQKPPVLANFPEQYNLYRVQVLKDTTVYTKLTNANSKNTFPKKINANNLVFLSDLSGISNLVKHNIGNQVSTQISSFDTSIEVFDVNSRMNKLAYAVRNGKESELYVDTYTGTDQFTPSTPRLQLAQAKELNERLAARRILEAKTQQAARAKQEKLAGPELVAPITSLDTVTQKTSSLTTDRLRFETRRGVNTENYTFDSIPAKTPATTGAVSSNVATGKSNLLETFRKQNLQKMVSGPRPMETQFFTNHINSRFVVDPLRGFGMSLQGKMTDVLDNHQFMGGIMTSL
;
A
#
# COMPACT_ATOMS: atom_id res chain seq x y z
N MET A 1 -29.69 -49.82 50.76
CA MET A 1 -29.02 -48.60 51.28
C MET A 1 -27.59 -48.39 50.80
N CYS A 2 -26.79 -49.45 50.55
CA CYS A 2 -25.41 -49.32 50.04
C CYS A 2 -25.32 -48.82 48.59
N VAL A 3 -26.18 -49.25 47.68
CA VAL A 3 -26.12 -48.85 46.24
C VAL A 3 -26.37 -47.35 46.05
N PHE A 4 -27.25 -46.75 46.86
CA PHE A 4 -27.52 -45.29 46.80
C PHE A 4 -26.34 -44.45 47.26
N ARG A 5 -25.50 -44.95 48.19
CA ARG A 5 -24.28 -44.27 48.66
C ARG A 5 -23.18 -44.28 47.57
N TYR A 6 -23.05 -45.34 46.82
CA TYR A 6 -22.07 -45.40 45.72
C TYR A 6 -22.52 -44.56 44.51
N LEU A 7 -23.83 -44.51 44.23
CA LEU A 7 -24.39 -43.63 43.17
C LEU A 7 -24.14 -42.17 43.50
N PHE A 8 -24.30 -41.76 44.79
CA PHE A 8 -24.03 -40.37 45.24
C PHE A 8 -22.52 -40.06 45.18
N LEU A 9 -21.64 -41.02 45.47
CA LEU A 9 -20.19 -40.85 45.39
C LEU A 9 -19.70 -40.74 43.94
N ILE A 10 -20.29 -41.49 43.02
CA ILE A 10 -19.99 -41.41 41.57
C ILE A 10 -20.51 -40.09 41.00
N LEU A 11 -21.71 -39.62 41.43
CA LEU A 11 -22.23 -38.31 41.03
C LEU A 11 -21.33 -37.17 41.54
N PHE A 12 -20.81 -37.29 42.78
CA PHE A 12 -19.91 -36.27 43.36
C PHE A 12 -18.52 -36.28 42.71
N LEU A 13 -18.00 -37.44 42.26
CA LEU A 13 -16.78 -37.55 41.51
C LEU A 13 -16.92 -37.07 40.05
N GLY A 14 -18.13 -37.19 39.46
CA GLY A 14 -18.42 -36.68 38.13
C GLY A 14 -18.53 -35.12 38.07
N PHE A 15 -18.91 -34.48 39.16
CA PHE A 15 -18.93 -33.00 39.26
C PHE A 15 -17.60 -32.37 39.68
N GLY A 16 -16.63 -33.18 40.18
CA GLY A 16 -15.34 -32.70 40.63
C GLY A 16 -14.31 -32.44 39.49
N THR A 17 -14.63 -32.81 38.27
CA THR A 17 -13.67 -32.65 37.15
C THR A 17 -13.82 -31.36 36.33
N GLU A 18 -14.86 -30.60 36.62
CA GLU A 18 -15.13 -29.31 35.91
C GLU A 18 -14.70 -28.07 36.70
N ALA A 19 -14.11 -28.25 37.88
CA ALA A 19 -13.53 -27.12 38.64
C ALA A 19 -12.04 -26.86 38.20
N TRP A 20 -11.71 -27.07 36.95
CA TRP A 20 -10.55 -26.44 36.39
C TRP A 20 -10.90 -24.98 36.23
N ALA A 21 -10.38 -24.17 37.15
CA ALA A 21 -10.36 -22.73 36.99
C ALA A 21 -10.01 -22.43 35.54
N GLN A 22 -10.89 -21.79 34.83
CA GLN A 22 -10.67 -21.27 33.51
C GLN A 22 -9.55 -20.23 33.61
N PHE A 23 -8.31 -20.69 33.72
CA PHE A 23 -7.20 -19.92 33.24
C PHE A 23 -7.46 -19.77 31.75
N ASP A 24 -7.64 -18.54 31.32
CA ASP A 24 -7.59 -18.12 29.93
C ASP A 24 -6.46 -18.93 29.29
N GLN A 25 -6.79 -19.85 28.39
CA GLN A 25 -5.79 -20.72 27.79
C GLN A 25 -4.94 -19.81 26.92
N GLU A 26 -3.90 -19.21 27.52
CA GLU A 26 -2.88 -18.56 26.75
C GLU A 26 -2.32 -19.61 25.79
N ARG A 27 -2.58 -19.45 24.51
CA ARG A 27 -2.03 -20.33 23.49
C ARG A 27 -0.54 -20.07 23.44
N PHE A 28 0.23 -20.86 24.16
CA PHE A 28 1.68 -20.88 24.09
C PHE A 28 2.13 -21.12 22.63
N GLY A 29 3.18 -20.40 22.20
CA GLY A 29 3.83 -20.61 20.90
C GLY A 29 3.41 -19.69 19.78
N LYS A 30 2.54 -18.70 20.02
CA LYS A 30 2.15 -17.70 19.01
C LYS A 30 3.02 -16.43 19.03
N ASN A 31 3.78 -16.18 20.11
CA ASN A 31 4.68 -15.05 20.18
C ASN A 31 5.83 -15.21 19.18
N ARG A 32 6.09 -14.15 18.44
CA ARG A 32 7.21 -14.12 17.51
C ARG A 32 8.50 -13.89 18.27
N ILE A 33 9.55 -14.56 17.82
CA ILE A 33 10.88 -14.38 18.43
C ILE A 33 11.44 -13.06 17.88
N GLN A 34 11.63 -12.12 18.78
CA GLN A 34 12.30 -10.86 18.50
C GLN A 34 13.81 -11.07 18.60
N HIS A 35 14.50 -10.96 17.46
CA HIS A 35 15.96 -11.03 17.38
C HIS A 35 16.66 -9.68 17.47
N LYS A 36 15.89 -8.60 17.34
CA LYS A 36 16.35 -7.21 17.38
C LYS A 36 15.58 -6.45 18.43
N GLU A 37 16.25 -5.68 19.24
CA GLU A 37 15.62 -4.75 20.17
C GLU A 37 15.13 -3.51 19.41
N PHE A 38 13.85 -3.23 19.47
CA PHE A 38 13.23 -2.06 18.86
C PHE A 38 13.15 -0.93 19.91
N LYS A 39 14.03 0.08 19.79
CA LYS A 39 13.93 1.31 20.57
C LYS A 39 13.08 2.32 19.82
N TRP A 40 11.82 2.38 20.18
CA TRP A 40 10.84 3.19 19.49
C TRP A 40 10.94 4.67 19.86
N TYR A 41 10.87 5.51 18.83
CA TYR A 41 10.69 6.95 18.88
C TYR A 41 9.49 7.32 18.06
N PHE A 42 8.91 8.50 18.27
CA PHE A 42 7.80 8.97 17.47
C PHE A 42 7.85 10.45 17.15
N TYR A 43 7.22 10.78 16.03
CA TYR A 43 6.79 12.13 15.67
C TYR A 43 5.29 12.23 15.91
N SER A 44 4.84 13.40 16.42
CA SER A 44 3.42 13.71 16.63
C SER A 44 3.04 14.97 15.86
N SER A 45 1.90 14.93 15.18
CA SER A 45 1.29 16.05 14.48
C SER A 45 -0.10 16.36 15.05
N ALA A 46 -0.89 17.18 14.35
CA ALA A 46 -2.26 17.48 14.77
C ALA A 46 -3.14 16.23 14.75
N ASN A 47 -3.01 15.38 13.71
CA ASN A 47 -3.92 14.28 13.46
C ASN A 47 -3.30 12.90 13.59
N PHE A 48 -1.96 12.76 13.64
CA PHE A 48 -1.27 11.47 13.60
C PHE A 48 -0.13 11.38 14.58
N GLU A 49 0.22 10.12 14.94
CA GLU A 49 1.48 9.76 15.60
C GLU A 49 2.17 8.70 14.76
N VAL A 50 3.44 8.93 14.39
CA VAL A 50 4.23 7.99 13.58
C VAL A 50 5.43 7.53 14.36
N TYR A 51 5.46 6.23 14.65
CA TYR A 51 6.48 5.54 15.43
C TYR A 51 7.52 4.91 14.52
N TYR A 52 8.78 4.95 14.92
CA TYR A 52 9.90 4.39 14.19
C TYR A 52 11.04 4.00 15.15
N TYR A 53 12.03 3.29 14.66
CA TYR A 53 13.23 2.89 15.41
C TYR A 53 14.48 3.06 14.55
N ASP A 54 15.64 3.03 15.18
CA ASP A 54 16.95 3.19 14.56
C ASP A 54 17.02 4.41 13.62
N LYS A 55 17.46 4.18 12.37
CA LYS A 55 17.61 5.21 11.33
C LYS A 55 16.34 5.46 10.50
N GLY A 56 15.19 4.89 10.88
CA GLY A 56 13.90 5.08 10.19
C GLY A 56 13.28 6.47 10.34
N GLY A 57 13.90 7.39 11.06
CA GLY A 57 13.36 8.72 11.33
C GLY A 57 13.09 9.59 10.10
N VAL A 58 13.85 9.41 9.01
CA VAL A 58 13.62 10.12 7.74
C VAL A 58 12.29 9.69 7.13
N ASN A 59 12.07 8.37 7.03
CA ASN A 59 10.80 7.82 6.52
C ASN A 59 9.62 8.19 7.41
N ALA A 60 9.81 8.20 8.74
CA ALA A 60 8.77 8.58 9.68
C ALA A 60 8.36 10.05 9.53
N LYS A 61 9.32 10.95 9.35
CA LYS A 61 9.06 12.37 9.11
C LYS A 61 8.34 12.59 7.76
N MET A 62 8.80 11.93 6.70
CA MET A 62 8.13 11.98 5.39
C MET A 62 6.71 11.43 5.47
N ALA A 63 6.50 10.34 6.20
CA ALA A 63 5.19 9.71 6.36
C ALA A 63 4.20 10.63 7.09
N ILE A 64 4.58 11.23 8.21
CA ILE A 64 3.67 12.11 8.97
C ILE A 64 3.32 13.39 8.20
N GLU A 65 4.29 13.98 7.49
CA GLU A 65 4.06 15.16 6.65
C GLU A 65 3.13 14.83 5.47
N PHE A 66 3.28 13.64 4.89
CA PHE A 66 2.43 13.15 3.81
C PHE A 66 0.99 12.88 4.28
N LEU A 67 0.83 12.18 5.41
CA LEU A 67 -0.50 11.89 5.96
C LEU A 67 -1.25 13.14 6.38
N GLU A 68 -0.56 14.15 6.94
CA GLU A 68 -1.18 15.45 7.23
C GLU A 68 -1.63 16.19 5.96
N ALA A 69 -0.85 16.09 4.88
CA ALA A 69 -1.22 16.70 3.60
C ALA A 69 -2.47 16.03 2.98
N GLU A 70 -2.61 14.70 3.13
CA GLU A 70 -3.74 13.94 2.61
C GLU A 70 -4.95 13.87 3.57
N PHE A 71 -4.81 14.33 4.82
CA PHE A 71 -5.82 14.18 5.88
C PHE A 71 -7.19 14.73 5.48
N ASN A 72 -7.25 15.95 4.97
CA ASN A 72 -8.51 16.57 4.57
C ASN A 72 -9.20 15.79 3.43
N LYS A 73 -8.43 15.31 2.47
CA LYS A 73 -8.96 14.52 1.35
C LYS A 73 -9.48 13.16 1.82
N LEU A 74 -8.76 12.50 2.74
CA LEU A 74 -9.19 11.22 3.33
C LEU A 74 -10.48 11.40 4.12
N THR A 75 -10.53 12.35 5.03
CA THR A 75 -11.70 12.58 5.91
C THR A 75 -12.92 13.03 5.13
N GLN A 76 -12.77 13.85 4.09
CA GLN A 76 -13.86 14.22 3.18
C GLN A 76 -14.40 13.02 2.38
N ASN A 77 -13.52 12.16 1.89
CA ASN A 77 -13.94 10.97 1.13
C ASN A 77 -14.63 9.93 2.02
N ILE A 78 -14.20 9.79 3.28
CA ILE A 78 -14.81 8.88 4.24
C ILE A 78 -16.10 9.50 4.84
N GLY A 79 -16.13 10.82 4.98
CA GLY A 79 -17.20 11.55 5.69
C GLY A 79 -17.10 11.42 7.22
N TYR A 80 -15.88 11.19 7.73
CA TYR A 80 -15.63 10.97 9.16
C TYR A 80 -14.23 11.43 9.56
N VAL A 81 -14.11 11.94 10.78
CA VAL A 81 -12.85 12.32 11.41
C VAL A 81 -12.65 11.47 12.66
N ALA A 82 -11.51 10.84 12.79
CA ALA A 82 -11.19 10.01 13.94
C ALA A 82 -11.16 10.84 15.24
N TYR A 83 -11.71 10.30 16.32
CA TYR A 83 -11.73 10.96 17.64
C TYR A 83 -10.34 10.99 18.29
N THR A 84 -9.56 9.95 18.07
CA THR A 84 -8.19 9.85 18.57
C THR A 84 -7.20 9.78 17.43
N LYS A 85 -5.95 10.18 17.69
CA LYS A 85 -4.92 10.15 16.65
C LYS A 85 -4.59 8.70 16.27
N PRO A 86 -4.73 8.30 14.99
CA PRO A 86 -4.18 7.05 14.52
C PRO A 86 -2.69 6.95 14.76
N ARG A 87 -2.22 5.80 15.22
CA ARG A 87 -0.81 5.49 15.48
C ARG A 87 -0.28 4.58 14.40
N ILE A 88 0.76 5.03 13.73
CA ILE A 88 1.38 4.30 12.61
C ILE A 88 2.77 3.84 13.04
N TYR A 89 2.99 2.54 13.10
CA TYR A 89 4.27 1.92 13.41
C TYR A 89 4.99 1.56 12.11
N LEU A 90 6.13 2.20 11.88
CA LEU A 90 6.92 2.01 10.66
C LEU A 90 8.06 1.04 10.91
N TYR A 91 8.15 0.03 10.07
CA TYR A 91 9.25 -0.93 10.03
C TYR A 91 10.16 -0.64 8.84
N ASN A 92 11.47 -0.76 9.05
CA ASN A 92 12.46 -0.52 8.00
C ASN A 92 12.47 -1.62 6.93
N SER A 93 11.85 -2.76 7.19
CA SER A 93 11.64 -3.84 6.21
C SER A 93 10.49 -4.77 6.62
N PRO A 94 9.92 -5.56 5.68
CA PRO A 94 8.96 -6.61 5.99
C PRO A 94 9.51 -7.67 6.95
N GLU A 95 10.78 -8.02 6.83
CA GLU A 95 11.43 -9.02 7.68
C GLU A 95 11.59 -8.56 9.15
N GLU A 96 11.76 -7.27 9.38
CA GLU A 96 11.78 -6.70 10.73
C GLU A 96 10.37 -6.64 11.33
N ARG A 97 9.34 -6.34 10.51
CA ARG A 97 7.94 -6.39 10.95
C ARG A 97 7.55 -7.78 11.46
N LEU A 98 8.01 -8.84 10.81
CA LEU A 98 7.71 -10.22 11.22
C LEU A 98 8.31 -10.60 12.59
N GLN A 99 9.15 -9.77 13.20
CA GLN A 99 9.68 -9.96 14.55
C GLN A 99 8.87 -9.20 15.62
N SER A 100 7.90 -8.40 15.23
CA SER A 100 7.06 -7.62 16.14
C SER A 100 5.85 -8.42 16.61
N ASN A 101 5.52 -8.28 17.88
CA ASN A 101 4.29 -8.81 18.47
C ASN A 101 3.18 -7.75 18.60
N LEU A 102 3.36 -6.60 17.93
CA LEU A 102 2.39 -5.52 17.94
C LEU A 102 1.03 -6.05 17.47
N ASP A 103 -0.02 -5.77 18.26
CA ASP A 103 -1.43 -6.06 17.97
C ASP A 103 -1.77 -7.55 17.68
N LEU A 104 -0.88 -8.51 17.99
CA LEU A 104 -1.14 -9.94 17.80
C LEU A 104 -2.37 -10.44 18.56
N ASN A 105 -2.56 -9.96 19.78
CA ASN A 105 -3.63 -10.44 20.65
C ASN A 105 -4.98 -9.76 20.35
N ALA A 106 -5.02 -8.66 19.61
CA ALA A 106 -6.27 -7.95 19.30
C ALA A 106 -7.14 -8.67 18.25
N GLN A 107 -6.55 -9.58 17.48
CA GLN A 107 -7.24 -10.25 16.36
C GLN A 107 -7.74 -11.67 16.67
N GLN A 108 -7.32 -12.27 17.79
CA GLN A 108 -7.33 -13.74 17.92
C GLN A 108 -8.58 -14.38 18.50
N TYR A 109 -9.43 -13.70 19.26
CA TYR A 109 -10.57 -14.39 19.92
C TYR A 109 -11.82 -13.53 19.99
N THR A 110 -12.90 -14.05 19.44
CA THR A 110 -14.26 -13.77 19.84
C THR A 110 -14.74 -14.97 20.65
N GLU A 111 -14.59 -14.94 21.96
CA GLU A 111 -15.39 -15.79 22.85
C GLU A 111 -16.77 -15.18 23.01
N GLU A 112 -17.79 -16.01 23.18
CA GLU A 112 -19.13 -15.51 23.49
C GLU A 112 -19.10 -14.59 24.74
N GLY A 113 -19.68 -13.40 24.63
CA GLY A 113 -19.68 -12.39 25.69
C GLY A 113 -18.45 -11.47 25.73
N GLN A 114 -17.52 -11.57 24.76
CA GLN A 114 -16.34 -10.71 24.70
C GLN A 114 -16.60 -9.46 23.86
N THR A 115 -16.36 -8.31 24.45
CA THR A 115 -16.37 -7.00 23.77
C THR A 115 -14.97 -6.61 23.34
N LYS A 116 -14.73 -6.52 22.04
CA LYS A 116 -13.45 -6.08 21.47
C LYS A 116 -13.42 -4.57 21.28
N PHE A 117 -12.28 -3.98 21.53
CA PHE A 117 -12.05 -2.55 21.27
C PHE A 117 -11.23 -2.37 20.00
N THR A 118 -11.68 -1.47 19.16
CA THR A 118 -10.92 -1.09 17.96
C THR A 118 -9.72 -0.24 18.38
N ARG A 119 -8.52 -0.74 18.11
CA ARG A 119 -7.30 0.04 18.28
C ARG A 119 -7.01 0.86 17.03
N LEU A 120 -6.68 2.13 17.23
CA LEU A 120 -6.25 3.02 16.15
C LEU A 120 -4.75 2.86 15.88
N VAL A 121 -4.35 1.64 15.60
CA VAL A 121 -2.96 1.25 15.33
C VAL A 121 -2.85 0.67 13.94
N ALA A 122 -1.86 1.12 13.19
CA ALA A 122 -1.52 0.61 11.86
C ALA A 122 -0.04 0.25 11.81
N GLU A 123 0.29 -0.83 11.13
CA GLU A 123 1.65 -1.25 10.88
C GLU A 123 1.97 -1.12 9.39
N VAL A 124 3.07 -0.44 9.08
CA VAL A 124 3.54 -0.26 7.70
C VAL A 124 5.02 -0.62 7.63
N ALA A 125 5.38 -1.52 6.72
CA ALA A 125 6.77 -1.89 6.46
C ALA A 125 7.24 -1.33 5.13
N TYR A 126 8.43 -0.72 5.12
CA TYR A 126 9.05 -0.29 3.87
C TYR A 126 9.49 -1.50 3.04
N LYS A 127 8.87 -1.69 1.87
CA LYS A 127 9.10 -2.83 0.97
C LYS A 127 10.18 -2.57 -0.09
N GLY A 128 10.98 -1.53 0.10
CA GLY A 128 12.03 -1.16 -0.84
C GLY A 128 11.59 -0.27 -1.99
N ARG A 129 10.34 0.25 -1.95
CA ARG A 129 9.76 1.11 -2.99
C ARG A 129 8.92 2.22 -2.37
N MET A 130 9.19 3.46 -2.73
CA MET A 130 8.47 4.63 -2.19
C MET A 130 7.03 4.74 -2.70
N ASP A 131 6.73 4.30 -3.92
CA ASP A 131 5.36 4.25 -4.43
C ASP A 131 4.49 3.29 -3.60
N LEU A 132 4.98 2.09 -3.31
CA LEU A 132 4.28 1.14 -2.45
C LEU A 132 4.18 1.64 -0.99
N PHE A 133 5.20 2.36 -0.50
CA PHE A 133 5.17 2.93 0.83
C PHE A 133 4.07 3.98 0.99
N LYS A 134 3.87 4.85 -0.02
CA LYS A 134 2.74 5.78 -0.07
C LYS A 134 1.39 5.07 -0.04
N GLU A 135 1.23 4.04 -0.88
CA GLU A 135 0.00 3.25 -0.96
C GLU A 135 -0.30 2.54 0.35
N ASP A 136 0.70 1.89 0.96
CA ASP A 136 0.55 1.17 2.23
C ASP A 136 0.21 2.13 3.39
N LEU A 137 0.79 3.34 3.44
CA LEU A 137 0.45 4.36 4.42
C LEU A 137 -1.01 4.80 4.31
N LEU A 138 -1.46 5.11 3.09
CA LEU A 138 -2.86 5.51 2.86
C LEU A 138 -3.84 4.37 3.14
N PHE A 139 -3.51 3.14 2.71
CA PHE A 139 -4.31 1.96 2.97
C PHE A 139 -4.48 1.70 4.46
N ALA A 140 -3.36 1.61 5.19
CA ALA A 140 -3.37 1.32 6.61
C ALA A 140 -4.11 2.40 7.42
N THR A 141 -3.86 3.67 7.11
CA THR A 141 -4.53 4.81 7.77
C THR A 141 -6.02 4.84 7.45
N SER A 142 -6.41 4.65 6.18
CA SER A 142 -7.82 4.59 5.76
C SER A 142 -8.55 3.44 6.44
N LYS A 143 -7.94 2.25 6.50
CA LYS A 143 -8.52 1.07 7.15
C LYS A 143 -8.81 1.32 8.63
N VAL A 144 -7.87 1.95 9.34
CA VAL A 144 -8.03 2.30 10.76
C VAL A 144 -9.17 3.30 10.97
N ILE A 145 -9.22 4.39 10.18
CA ILE A 145 -10.26 5.42 10.30
C ILE A 145 -11.65 4.84 9.95
N VAL A 146 -11.74 4.03 8.89
CA VAL A 146 -12.99 3.37 8.50
C VAL A 146 -13.47 2.39 9.57
N ARG A 147 -12.55 1.62 10.18
CA ARG A 147 -12.90 0.72 11.29
C ARG A 147 -13.42 1.48 12.50
N GLU A 148 -12.78 2.59 12.87
CA GLU A 148 -13.29 3.44 13.94
C GLU A 148 -14.70 3.98 13.62
N MET A 149 -14.90 4.45 12.41
CA MET A 149 -16.19 4.94 11.94
C MET A 149 -17.29 3.87 12.06
N LEU A 150 -16.99 2.63 11.64
CA LEU A 150 -17.96 1.54 11.60
C LEU A 150 -18.22 0.91 12.98
N TYR A 151 -17.19 0.75 13.80
CA TYR A 151 -17.26 0.02 15.07
C TYR A 151 -17.21 0.92 16.31
N GLY A 152 -16.85 2.21 16.14
CA GLY A 152 -16.72 3.18 17.23
C GLY A 152 -15.36 3.11 17.93
N ALA A 153 -15.07 4.16 18.70
CA ALA A 153 -13.84 4.29 19.51
C ALA A 153 -14.11 4.19 21.01
N SER A 154 -15.37 4.34 21.45
CA SER A 154 -15.74 4.32 22.88
C SER A 154 -16.12 2.93 23.35
N VAL A 155 -16.03 2.72 24.67
CA VAL A 155 -16.48 1.48 25.33
C VAL A 155 -17.96 1.20 25.02
N ALA A 156 -18.80 2.23 25.05
CA ALA A 156 -20.23 2.11 24.78
C ALA A 156 -20.50 1.70 23.32
N ASP A 157 -19.77 2.30 22.36
CA ASP A 157 -19.86 1.96 20.93
C ASP A 157 -19.41 0.52 20.69
N ALA A 158 -18.33 0.09 21.34
CA ALA A 158 -17.81 -1.27 21.22
C ALA A 158 -18.80 -2.32 21.74
N PHE A 159 -19.50 -2.04 22.86
CA PHE A 159 -20.57 -2.92 23.34
C PHE A 159 -21.71 -3.03 22.35
N GLN A 160 -22.14 -1.92 21.75
CA GLN A 160 -23.19 -1.94 20.74
C GLN A 160 -22.76 -2.64 19.45
N ALA A 161 -21.50 -2.44 19.03
CA ALA A 161 -20.97 -3.04 17.81
C ALA A 161 -20.81 -4.56 17.91
N ASN A 162 -20.42 -5.09 19.07
CA ASN A 162 -20.22 -6.54 19.27
C ASN A 162 -21.53 -7.37 19.33
N LEU A 163 -22.66 -6.73 19.42
CA LEU A 163 -23.97 -7.39 19.31
C LEU A 163 -24.40 -7.62 17.85
N ILE A 164 -23.60 -7.14 16.87
CA ILE A 164 -23.97 -7.07 15.46
C ILE A 164 -22.84 -7.65 14.61
N SER A 165 -23.18 -8.31 13.52
CA SER A 165 -22.25 -8.93 12.56
C SER A 165 -21.14 -7.98 12.10
N ASP A 166 -19.93 -8.51 11.98
CA ASP A 166 -18.78 -7.82 11.36
C ASP A 166 -19.06 -7.54 9.88
N PHE A 167 -18.60 -6.39 9.40
CA PHE A 167 -18.61 -6.10 7.97
C PHE A 167 -17.59 -7.00 7.23
N PRO A 168 -17.95 -7.53 6.05
CA PRO A 168 -17.06 -8.42 5.31
C PRO A 168 -15.79 -7.71 4.81
N ASP A 169 -14.72 -8.47 4.66
CA ASP A 169 -13.40 -7.92 4.23
C ASP A 169 -13.47 -7.18 2.91
N TRP A 170 -14.28 -7.64 1.94
CA TRP A 170 -14.42 -6.94 0.67
C TRP A 170 -14.93 -5.51 0.84
N TYR A 171 -15.73 -5.24 1.88
CA TYR A 171 -16.25 -3.92 2.17
C TYR A 171 -15.19 -3.03 2.82
N VAL A 172 -14.57 -3.49 3.91
CA VAL A 172 -13.60 -2.69 4.70
C VAL A 172 -12.26 -2.57 3.99
N ASP A 173 -11.68 -3.66 3.52
CA ASP A 173 -10.40 -3.63 2.82
C ASP A 173 -10.55 -3.07 1.41
N GLY A 174 -11.71 -3.27 0.79
CA GLY A 174 -12.05 -2.67 -0.50
C GLY A 174 -12.09 -1.15 -0.46
N ILE A 175 -12.76 -0.55 0.53
CA ILE A 175 -12.79 0.92 0.66
C ILE A 175 -11.41 1.46 1.01
N ALA A 176 -10.63 0.79 1.87
CA ALA A 176 -9.28 1.21 2.20
C ALA A 176 -8.35 1.20 0.98
N ASN A 177 -8.42 0.16 0.14
CA ASN A 177 -7.70 0.09 -1.14
C ASN A 177 -8.15 1.18 -2.10
N TYR A 178 -9.46 1.42 -2.22
CA TYR A 178 -9.99 2.49 -3.08
C TYR A 178 -9.51 3.88 -2.63
N LEU A 179 -9.51 4.15 -1.34
CA LEU A 179 -9.05 5.44 -0.79
C LEU A 179 -7.54 5.64 -0.99
N ALA A 180 -6.76 4.55 -0.93
CA ALA A 180 -5.31 4.57 -1.14
C ALA A 180 -4.92 4.73 -2.62
N LYS A 181 -5.54 3.95 -3.50
CA LYS A 181 -5.10 3.76 -4.89
C LYS A 181 -6.10 4.30 -5.94
N GLY A 182 -7.39 4.45 -5.58
CA GLY A 182 -8.45 4.70 -6.55
C GLY A 182 -8.59 3.52 -7.51
N TRP A 183 -8.43 3.78 -8.82
CA TRP A 183 -8.20 2.74 -9.81
C TRP A 183 -6.73 2.30 -9.74
N SER A 184 -6.47 0.98 -9.81
CA SER A 184 -5.11 0.44 -9.90
C SER A 184 -5.03 -0.64 -10.98
N ARG A 185 -3.84 -0.81 -11.56
CA ARG A 185 -3.58 -1.85 -12.58
C ARG A 185 -3.73 -3.26 -12.00
N GLU A 186 -3.29 -3.45 -10.78
CA GLU A 186 -3.43 -4.72 -10.05
C GLU A 186 -4.90 -5.12 -9.89
N MET A 187 -5.74 -4.18 -9.45
CA MET A 187 -7.19 -4.39 -9.38
C MET A 187 -7.80 -4.72 -10.75
N ASP A 188 -7.42 -3.95 -11.79
CA ASP A 188 -7.96 -4.12 -13.13
C ASP A 188 -7.60 -5.49 -13.74
N ASP A 189 -6.35 -5.92 -13.56
CA ASP A 189 -5.87 -7.26 -13.96
C ASP A 189 -6.65 -8.38 -13.27
N TYR A 190 -6.79 -8.27 -11.94
CA TYR A 190 -7.51 -9.28 -11.17
C TYR A 190 -8.99 -9.35 -11.57
N ILE A 191 -9.67 -8.22 -11.63
CA ILE A 191 -11.10 -8.14 -11.95
C ILE A 191 -11.37 -8.64 -13.36
N ARG A 192 -10.51 -8.35 -14.33
CA ARG A 192 -10.62 -8.84 -15.71
C ARG A 192 -10.67 -10.37 -15.77
N ARG A 193 -9.77 -11.05 -15.07
CA ARG A 193 -9.76 -12.53 -14.99
C ARG A 193 -10.90 -13.07 -14.13
N TYR A 194 -11.15 -12.46 -12.98
CA TYR A 194 -12.18 -12.89 -12.03
C TYR A 194 -13.57 -12.90 -12.67
N LEU A 195 -13.97 -11.80 -13.31
CA LEU A 195 -15.30 -11.69 -13.91
C LEU A 195 -15.45 -12.50 -15.20
N LYS A 196 -14.38 -12.76 -15.96
CA LYS A 196 -14.40 -13.67 -17.10
C LYS A 196 -14.74 -15.10 -16.69
N ASN A 197 -14.28 -15.51 -15.51
CA ASN A 197 -14.40 -16.89 -15.01
C ASN A 197 -15.54 -17.07 -13.99
N THR A 198 -16.18 -16.00 -13.51
CA THR A 198 -17.18 -16.03 -12.45
C THR A 198 -18.48 -15.36 -12.90
N SER A 199 -19.53 -16.14 -13.12
CA SER A 199 -20.84 -15.61 -13.51
C SER A 199 -21.64 -15.06 -12.33
N ASN A 200 -21.43 -15.55 -11.11
CA ASN A 200 -22.14 -15.11 -9.90
C ASN A 200 -21.15 -14.90 -8.75
N PRO A 201 -20.62 -13.69 -8.57
CA PRO A 201 -19.65 -13.39 -7.54
C PRO A 201 -20.24 -13.56 -6.13
N LYS A 202 -19.60 -14.38 -5.30
CA LYS A 202 -19.97 -14.57 -3.88
C LYS A 202 -19.04 -13.72 -3.02
N LEU A 203 -19.39 -12.48 -2.77
CA LEU A 203 -18.51 -11.51 -2.10
C LEU A 203 -18.14 -11.91 -0.66
N HIS A 204 -19.06 -12.55 0.08
CA HIS A 204 -18.81 -12.97 1.46
C HIS A 204 -17.85 -14.16 1.61
N THR A 205 -17.53 -14.84 0.51
CA THR A 205 -16.54 -15.94 0.53
C THR A 205 -15.12 -15.49 0.21
N LEU A 206 -14.97 -14.23 -0.20
CA LEU A 206 -13.67 -13.65 -0.52
C LEU A 206 -12.93 -13.26 0.76
N THR A 207 -11.65 -13.51 0.80
CA THR A 207 -10.76 -13.16 1.94
C THR A 207 -9.47 -12.52 1.44
N ASP A 208 -8.82 -11.78 2.33
CA ASP A 208 -7.48 -11.22 2.13
C ASP A 208 -7.35 -10.36 0.85
N LEU A 209 -6.34 -10.66 0.02
CA LEU A 209 -6.05 -9.92 -1.22
C LEU A 209 -7.25 -9.88 -2.18
N GLU A 210 -7.93 -11.00 -2.36
CA GLU A 210 -9.06 -11.09 -3.32
C GLU A 210 -10.23 -10.23 -2.87
N ALA A 211 -10.57 -10.28 -1.59
CA ALA A 211 -11.59 -9.41 -1.01
C ALA A 211 -11.24 -7.93 -1.19
N GLY A 212 -9.99 -7.56 -0.92
CA GLY A 212 -9.50 -6.20 -1.10
C GLY A 212 -9.60 -5.70 -2.54
N LEU A 213 -9.21 -6.49 -3.54
CA LEU A 213 -9.23 -6.11 -4.95
C LEU A 213 -10.65 -6.03 -5.53
N VAL A 214 -11.51 -7.01 -5.21
CA VAL A 214 -12.92 -6.98 -5.64
C VAL A 214 -13.64 -5.80 -4.99
N GLY A 215 -13.47 -5.61 -3.70
CA GLY A 215 -14.03 -4.47 -2.99
C GLY A 215 -13.55 -3.13 -3.54
N GLN A 216 -12.25 -2.97 -3.83
CA GLN A 216 -11.70 -1.78 -4.48
C GLN A 216 -12.41 -1.48 -5.80
N SER A 217 -12.66 -2.50 -6.61
CA SER A 217 -13.37 -2.34 -7.89
C SER A 217 -14.82 -1.90 -7.72
N ILE A 218 -15.51 -2.42 -6.71
CA ILE A 218 -16.90 -2.03 -6.39
C ILE A 218 -16.93 -0.56 -5.97
N TRP A 219 -16.05 -0.13 -5.06
CA TRP A 219 -15.97 1.26 -4.61
C TRP A 219 -15.54 2.22 -5.73
N ASN A 220 -14.60 1.79 -6.59
CA ASN A 220 -14.24 2.55 -7.78
C ASN A 220 -15.43 2.71 -8.75
N TYR A 221 -16.20 1.65 -8.98
CA TYR A 221 -17.42 1.70 -9.80
C TYR A 221 -18.47 2.66 -9.21
N ILE A 222 -18.72 2.60 -7.90
CA ILE A 222 -19.62 3.54 -7.23
C ILE A 222 -19.16 4.98 -7.46
N SER A 223 -17.89 5.26 -7.27
CA SER A 223 -17.34 6.60 -7.46
C SER A 223 -17.41 7.08 -8.91
N GLU A 224 -17.19 6.20 -9.90
CA GLU A 224 -17.21 6.57 -11.31
C GLU A 224 -18.62 6.77 -11.85
N LYS A 225 -19.56 5.88 -11.48
CA LYS A 225 -20.93 5.89 -12.01
C LYS A 225 -21.83 6.88 -11.27
N TYR A 226 -21.72 6.94 -9.94
CA TYR A 226 -22.62 7.73 -9.09
C TYR A 226 -21.97 8.98 -8.50
N GLY A 227 -20.63 8.98 -8.42
CA GLY A 227 -19.85 10.10 -7.88
C GLY A 227 -19.30 9.84 -6.48
N ARG A 228 -18.23 10.58 -6.14
CA ARG A 228 -17.48 10.40 -4.87
C ARG A 228 -18.34 10.61 -3.60
N ARG A 229 -19.35 11.46 -3.66
CA ARG A 229 -20.26 11.73 -2.52
C ARG A 229 -21.02 10.48 -2.08
N TYR A 230 -21.32 9.58 -2.99
CA TYR A 230 -22.00 8.32 -2.65
C TYR A 230 -21.16 7.42 -1.75
N VAL A 231 -19.82 7.49 -1.84
CA VAL A 231 -18.91 6.72 -0.99
C VAL A 231 -19.13 7.07 0.49
N SER A 232 -19.01 8.36 0.84
CA SER A 232 -19.24 8.81 2.22
C SER A 232 -20.68 8.58 2.70
N SER A 233 -21.67 8.76 1.82
CA SER A 233 -23.08 8.52 2.15
C SER A 233 -23.35 7.05 2.49
N ILE A 234 -22.82 6.10 1.70
CA ILE A 234 -22.94 4.66 1.96
C ILE A 234 -22.24 4.29 3.27
N LEU A 235 -21.02 4.78 3.51
CA LEU A 235 -20.29 4.51 4.76
C LEU A 235 -21.05 5.01 5.99
N ASN A 236 -21.60 6.24 5.93
CA ASN A 236 -22.41 6.81 7.02
C ASN A 236 -23.68 5.99 7.27
N LEU A 237 -24.36 5.58 6.20
CA LEU A 237 -25.57 4.76 6.32
C LEU A 237 -25.24 3.36 6.86
N SER A 238 -24.11 2.77 6.47
CA SER A 238 -23.65 1.47 6.98
C SER A 238 -23.36 1.52 8.49
N ARG A 239 -22.81 2.63 8.98
CA ARG A 239 -22.61 2.84 10.41
C ARG A 239 -23.96 2.78 11.18
N ILE A 240 -25.03 3.29 10.58
CA ILE A 240 -26.36 3.35 11.18
C ILE A 240 -27.10 2.01 11.01
N ASN A 241 -27.18 1.49 9.78
CA ASN A 241 -27.97 0.31 9.44
C ASN A 241 -27.25 -1.01 9.78
N ARG A 242 -25.94 -0.98 10.00
CA ARG A 242 -25.10 -2.17 10.26
C ARG A 242 -25.22 -3.24 9.17
N SER A 243 -25.45 -2.82 7.92
CA SER A 243 -25.53 -3.68 6.75
C SER A 243 -25.00 -2.94 5.54
N GLU A 244 -23.96 -3.47 4.93
CA GLU A 244 -23.34 -2.93 3.70
C GLU A 244 -24.28 -3.01 2.51
N GLU A 245 -24.97 -4.16 2.34
CA GLU A 245 -25.87 -4.39 1.21
C GLU A 245 -27.07 -3.44 1.23
N ASN A 246 -27.71 -3.30 2.39
CA ASN A 246 -28.85 -2.39 2.56
C ASN A 246 -28.40 -0.92 2.39
N SER A 247 -27.22 -0.58 2.84
CA SER A 247 -26.71 0.79 2.73
C SER A 247 -26.38 1.16 1.30
N ILE A 248 -25.80 0.24 0.52
CA ILE A 248 -25.60 0.42 -0.91
C ILE A 248 -26.93 0.55 -1.63
N ALA A 249 -27.86 -0.39 -1.38
CA ALA A 249 -29.15 -0.42 -2.04
C ALA A 249 -29.98 0.85 -1.75
N ASN A 250 -30.06 1.26 -0.51
CA ASN A 250 -30.83 2.46 -0.10
C ASN A 250 -30.19 3.76 -0.60
N THR A 251 -28.85 3.85 -0.64
CA THR A 251 -28.18 5.07 -1.10
C THR A 251 -28.25 5.20 -2.62
N ILE A 252 -28.15 4.11 -3.35
CA ILE A 252 -28.13 4.10 -4.82
C ILE A 252 -29.56 4.01 -5.39
N GLY A 253 -30.49 3.42 -4.64
CA GLY A 253 -31.89 3.27 -5.05
C GLY A 253 -32.18 2.04 -5.90
N ILE A 254 -31.25 1.04 -5.93
CA ILE A 254 -31.42 -0.23 -6.61
C ILE A 254 -31.06 -1.40 -5.70
N ASN A 255 -31.66 -2.57 -5.91
CA ASN A 255 -31.34 -3.72 -5.08
C ASN A 255 -29.90 -4.23 -5.34
N ILE A 256 -29.31 -4.88 -4.35
CA ILE A 256 -27.91 -5.33 -4.38
C ILE A 256 -27.63 -6.29 -5.54
N LYS A 257 -28.55 -7.16 -5.91
CA LYS A 257 -28.36 -8.10 -7.04
C LYS A 257 -28.24 -7.37 -8.36
N SER A 258 -29.12 -6.39 -8.61
CA SER A 258 -29.06 -5.55 -9.82
C SER A 258 -27.79 -4.69 -9.81
N PHE A 259 -27.42 -4.14 -8.66
CA PHE A 259 -26.18 -3.39 -8.52
C PHE A 259 -24.92 -4.23 -8.88
N LEU A 260 -24.84 -5.46 -8.36
CA LEU A 260 -23.72 -6.36 -8.68
C LEU A 260 -23.71 -6.80 -10.14
N ALA A 261 -24.88 -7.00 -10.74
CA ALA A 261 -24.97 -7.30 -12.17
C ALA A 261 -24.49 -6.11 -13.03
N ASP A 262 -24.88 -4.89 -12.67
CA ASP A 262 -24.44 -3.66 -13.33
C ASP A 262 -22.92 -3.45 -13.19
N TRP A 263 -22.36 -3.67 -12.00
CA TRP A 263 -20.91 -3.62 -11.72
C TRP A 263 -20.15 -4.65 -12.60
N GLN A 264 -20.63 -5.87 -12.65
CA GLN A 264 -20.03 -6.92 -13.48
C GLN A 264 -20.07 -6.56 -14.98
N GLN A 265 -21.21 -6.13 -15.47
CA GLN A 265 -21.39 -5.69 -16.86
C GLN A 265 -20.49 -4.51 -17.22
N PHE A 266 -20.33 -3.56 -16.30
CA PHE A 266 -19.44 -2.40 -16.50
C PHE A 266 -18.00 -2.85 -16.78
N TYR A 267 -17.43 -3.72 -15.94
CA TYR A 267 -16.05 -4.17 -16.13
C TYR A 267 -15.88 -5.11 -17.33
N LEU A 268 -16.84 -5.99 -17.59
CA LEU A 268 -16.81 -6.86 -18.78
C LEU A 268 -16.82 -6.04 -20.06
N LYS A 269 -17.71 -5.05 -20.17
CA LYS A 269 -17.80 -4.18 -21.35
C LYS A 269 -16.53 -3.35 -21.55
N VAL A 270 -16.00 -2.76 -20.49
CA VAL A 270 -14.78 -1.93 -20.59
C VAL A 270 -13.57 -2.77 -20.98
N ASN A 271 -13.49 -4.02 -20.55
CA ASN A 271 -12.38 -4.92 -20.85
C ASN A 271 -12.55 -5.76 -22.13
N GLU A 272 -13.67 -5.64 -22.85
CA GLU A 272 -13.92 -6.37 -24.09
C GLU A 272 -12.80 -6.22 -25.15
N PRO A 273 -12.23 -5.00 -25.38
CA PRO A 273 -11.10 -4.84 -26.28
C PRO A 273 -9.83 -5.58 -25.83
N VAL A 274 -9.66 -5.77 -24.53
CA VAL A 274 -8.51 -6.52 -23.99
C VAL A 274 -8.70 -8.01 -24.29
N TYR A 275 -9.89 -8.55 -24.03
CA TYR A 275 -10.20 -9.96 -24.35
C TYR A 275 -10.05 -10.31 -25.83
N SER A 276 -10.27 -9.33 -26.71
CA SER A 276 -10.19 -9.53 -28.17
C SER A 276 -8.77 -9.40 -28.72
N ASN A 277 -7.93 -8.53 -28.13
CA ASN A 277 -6.65 -8.14 -28.72
C ASN A 277 -5.42 -8.68 -27.98
N PHE A 278 -5.60 -9.19 -26.76
CA PHE A 278 -4.49 -9.69 -25.95
C PHE A 278 -4.52 -11.22 -25.85
N LYS A 279 -3.33 -11.82 -25.71
CA LYS A 279 -3.18 -13.25 -25.57
C LYS A 279 -3.58 -13.71 -24.17
N THR A 280 -4.63 -14.52 -24.06
CA THR A 280 -5.00 -15.17 -22.80
C THR A 280 -4.10 -16.35 -22.51
N LEU A 281 -3.66 -16.47 -21.26
CA LEU A 281 -2.86 -17.59 -20.77
C LEU A 281 -3.74 -18.79 -20.40
N ASP A 282 -3.27 -19.98 -20.75
CA ASP A 282 -3.91 -21.25 -20.39
C ASP A 282 -3.23 -21.82 -19.16
N SER A 283 -3.91 -21.80 -18.00
CA SER A 283 -3.40 -22.31 -16.72
C SER A 283 -2.95 -23.77 -16.78
N LYS A 284 -3.47 -24.57 -17.71
CA LYS A 284 -3.05 -25.97 -17.91
C LYS A 284 -1.61 -26.10 -18.42
N LYS A 285 -1.06 -25.03 -19.02
CA LYS A 285 0.31 -25.00 -19.53
C LYS A 285 1.33 -24.52 -18.48
N ALA A 286 0.87 -24.15 -17.30
CA ALA A 286 1.77 -23.76 -16.21
C ALA A 286 2.62 -24.96 -15.79
N ILE A 287 3.92 -24.75 -15.67
CA ILE A 287 4.89 -25.77 -15.25
C ILE A 287 5.01 -25.90 -13.73
N ALA A 288 4.61 -24.86 -13.00
CA ALA A 288 4.50 -24.83 -11.55
C ALA A 288 3.45 -23.80 -11.12
N THR A 289 2.79 -24.07 -10.00
CA THR A 289 1.79 -23.17 -9.39
C THR A 289 2.01 -23.11 -7.88
N THR A 290 1.66 -21.99 -7.26
CA THR A 290 1.57 -21.88 -5.80
C THR A 290 0.25 -22.47 -5.28
N SER A 291 0.08 -22.54 -3.97
CA SER A 291 -1.15 -23.06 -3.37
C SER A 291 -2.32 -22.09 -3.54
N SER A 292 -3.50 -22.61 -3.92
CA SER A 292 -4.75 -21.82 -4.00
C SER A 292 -5.38 -21.50 -2.64
N ARG A 293 -4.91 -22.19 -1.58
CA ARG A 293 -5.50 -22.05 -0.23
C ARG A 293 -4.94 -20.90 0.58
N VAL A 294 -3.79 -20.38 0.19
CA VAL A 294 -3.06 -19.31 0.89
C VAL A 294 -2.46 -18.35 -0.13
N ASP A 295 -2.20 -17.13 0.28
CA ASP A 295 -1.47 -16.19 -0.58
C ASP A 295 -0.12 -16.78 -0.98
N GLY A 296 0.05 -16.99 -2.29
CA GLY A 296 1.25 -17.55 -2.88
C GLY A 296 1.85 -16.63 -3.94
N ALA A 297 3.17 -16.59 -4.01
CA ALA A 297 3.89 -15.86 -5.04
C ALA A 297 5.04 -16.68 -5.60
N ILE A 298 5.31 -16.54 -6.89
CA ILE A 298 6.56 -16.94 -7.51
C ILE A 298 7.47 -15.72 -7.45
N THR A 299 8.41 -15.72 -6.50
CA THR A 299 9.17 -14.52 -6.15
C THR A 299 10.33 -14.25 -7.09
N ASP A 300 10.89 -15.28 -7.70
CA ASP A 300 12.01 -15.15 -8.64
C ASP A 300 12.08 -16.35 -9.59
N VAL A 301 12.59 -16.10 -10.79
CA VAL A 301 12.78 -17.09 -11.85
C VAL A 301 14.09 -16.79 -12.56
N LYS A 302 14.98 -17.78 -12.70
CA LYS A 302 16.32 -17.60 -13.32
C LYS A 302 16.73 -18.82 -14.14
N PHE A 303 17.10 -18.62 -15.40
CA PHE A 303 17.81 -19.63 -16.17
C PHE A 303 19.26 -19.73 -15.73
N SER A 304 19.79 -20.95 -15.71
CA SER A 304 21.25 -21.14 -15.60
C SER A 304 21.99 -20.51 -16.79
N PRO A 305 23.26 -20.10 -16.63
CA PRO A 305 24.02 -19.48 -17.71
C PRO A 305 24.11 -20.33 -18.98
N ASP A 306 24.10 -21.66 -18.87
CA ASP A 306 24.07 -22.60 -19.99
C ASP A 306 22.66 -22.80 -20.60
N GLY A 307 21.62 -22.34 -19.90
CA GLY A 307 20.23 -22.48 -20.32
C GLY A 307 19.61 -23.87 -20.13
N LEU A 308 20.32 -24.82 -19.51
CA LEU A 308 19.83 -26.18 -19.29
C LEU A 308 18.90 -26.30 -18.10
N HIS A 309 19.02 -25.42 -17.12
CA HIS A 309 18.24 -25.45 -15.89
C HIS A 309 17.46 -24.16 -15.69
N LEU A 310 16.28 -24.29 -15.07
CA LEU A 310 15.45 -23.20 -14.61
C LEU A 310 15.28 -23.28 -13.10
N ALA A 311 15.79 -22.28 -12.38
CA ALA A 311 15.55 -22.11 -10.96
C ALA A 311 14.34 -21.21 -10.74
N TYR A 312 13.48 -21.56 -9.77
CA TYR A 312 12.33 -20.74 -9.41
C TYR A 312 11.98 -20.90 -7.93
N VAL A 313 11.32 -19.90 -7.38
CA VAL A 313 10.95 -19.82 -5.97
C VAL A 313 9.45 -19.82 -5.83
N LEU A 314 8.90 -20.79 -5.10
CA LEU A 314 7.50 -20.83 -4.68
C LEU A 314 7.42 -20.38 -3.22
N ASN A 315 6.72 -19.31 -2.94
CA ASN A 315 6.45 -18.82 -1.58
C ASN A 315 4.95 -18.95 -1.30
N ASN A 316 4.58 -19.77 -0.32
CA ASN A 316 3.20 -19.99 0.12
C ASN A 316 3.04 -19.44 1.54
N ALA A 317 2.50 -18.23 1.65
CA ALA A 317 2.26 -17.54 2.92
C ALA A 317 3.50 -17.46 3.83
N GLY A 318 4.69 -17.22 3.25
CA GLY A 318 5.96 -17.13 3.97
C GLY A 318 6.78 -18.41 4.01
N LYS A 319 6.18 -19.57 3.74
CA LYS A 319 6.94 -20.84 3.58
C LYS A 319 7.41 -20.96 2.14
N ALA A 320 8.70 -20.77 1.92
CA ALA A 320 9.30 -20.75 0.60
C ALA A 320 10.09 -22.00 0.28
N THR A 321 10.03 -22.43 -0.98
CA THR A 321 10.81 -23.54 -1.56
C THR A 321 11.48 -23.07 -2.85
N VAL A 322 12.74 -23.44 -3.03
CA VAL A 322 13.49 -23.20 -4.27
C VAL A 322 13.64 -24.51 -5.02
N TRP A 323 13.21 -24.49 -6.25
CA TRP A 323 13.25 -25.62 -7.16
C TRP A 323 14.17 -25.34 -8.34
N VAL A 324 14.83 -26.37 -8.82
CA VAL A 324 15.57 -26.36 -10.09
C VAL A 324 14.99 -27.44 -10.99
N ARG A 325 14.59 -27.03 -12.19
CA ARG A 325 14.05 -27.91 -13.23
C ARG A 325 15.06 -28.03 -14.37
N ASN A 326 15.39 -29.25 -14.74
CA ASN A 326 16.11 -29.52 -15.98
C ASN A 326 15.13 -29.41 -17.16
N LEU A 327 15.44 -28.55 -18.13
CA LEU A 327 14.52 -28.24 -19.24
C LEU A 327 14.47 -29.31 -20.33
N ALA A 328 15.49 -30.16 -20.41
CA ALA A 328 15.55 -31.25 -21.39
C ALA A 328 14.80 -32.49 -20.88
N SER A 329 15.08 -32.93 -19.63
CA SER A 329 14.46 -34.10 -19.05
C SER A 329 13.12 -33.84 -18.36
N GLY A 330 12.83 -32.57 -18.04
CA GLY A 330 11.65 -32.19 -17.25
C GLY A 330 11.75 -32.54 -15.76
N THR A 331 12.82 -33.16 -15.30
CA THR A 331 13.05 -33.49 -13.89
C THR A 331 13.23 -32.25 -13.06
N GLN A 332 12.77 -32.28 -11.82
CA GLN A 332 12.90 -31.15 -10.90
C GLN A 332 13.41 -31.59 -9.54
N GLN A 333 14.23 -30.76 -8.91
CA GLN A 333 14.84 -30.99 -7.62
C GLN A 333 14.59 -29.79 -6.70
N GLN A 334 14.21 -30.08 -5.45
CA GLN A 334 14.12 -29.06 -4.42
C GLN A 334 15.51 -28.80 -3.83
N ILE A 335 16.03 -27.59 -4.02
CA ILE A 335 17.37 -27.19 -3.54
C ILE A 335 17.31 -26.56 -2.15
N PHE A 336 16.21 -25.88 -1.83
CA PHE A 336 16.07 -25.17 -0.57
C PHE A 336 14.61 -25.15 -0.09
N GLN A 337 14.45 -25.17 1.25
CA GLN A 337 13.19 -24.88 1.92
C GLN A 337 13.47 -24.01 3.14
N GLY A 338 12.65 -22.99 3.34
CA GLY A 338 12.80 -22.05 4.47
C GLY A 338 11.55 -21.23 4.73
N GLY A 339 11.65 -20.36 5.74
CA GLY A 339 10.52 -19.55 6.18
C GLY A 339 9.52 -20.32 7.03
N SER A 340 8.50 -19.62 7.50
CA SER A 340 7.36 -20.16 8.25
C SER A 340 6.07 -19.61 7.67
N LYS A 341 5.01 -20.38 7.76
CA LYS A 341 3.69 -19.90 7.37
C LYS A 341 3.22 -18.87 8.40
N HIS A 342 2.80 -17.71 7.93
CA HIS A 342 2.23 -16.65 8.75
C HIS A 342 0.73 -16.60 8.50
N GLU A 343 -0.07 -16.75 9.55
CA GLU A 343 -1.54 -16.71 9.45
C GLU A 343 -2.10 -15.34 9.80
N GLU A 344 -1.40 -14.57 10.61
CA GLU A 344 -1.90 -13.33 11.23
C GLU A 344 -1.29 -12.04 10.67
N LEU A 345 -0.08 -12.11 10.12
CA LEU A 345 0.53 -10.97 9.43
C LEU A 345 0.73 -11.27 7.95
N PRO A 346 0.63 -10.25 7.09
CA PRO A 346 1.00 -10.41 5.69
C PRO A 346 2.44 -10.92 5.57
N PRO A 347 2.66 -12.08 4.95
CA PRO A 347 4.00 -12.63 4.78
C PRO A 347 4.84 -11.78 3.83
N ASN A 348 6.16 -11.88 3.93
CA ASN A 348 7.04 -11.34 2.90
C ASN A 348 7.02 -12.27 1.68
N LEU A 349 6.17 -11.96 0.70
CA LEU A 349 6.07 -12.74 -0.53
C LEU A 349 7.16 -12.38 -1.57
N HIS A 350 8.12 -11.50 -1.24
CA HIS A 350 9.22 -11.12 -2.14
C HIS A 350 10.55 -11.79 -1.77
N ALA A 351 10.56 -12.73 -0.85
CA ALA A 351 11.74 -13.48 -0.44
C ALA A 351 11.45 -14.99 -0.41
N PRO A 352 12.47 -15.83 -0.58
CA PRO A 352 13.84 -15.55 -0.95
C PRO A 352 14.01 -15.13 -2.41
N VAL A 353 15.15 -14.53 -2.72
CA VAL A 353 15.58 -14.21 -4.10
C VAL A 353 16.80 -15.06 -4.46
N ILE A 354 16.96 -15.35 -5.76
CA ILE A 354 17.97 -16.29 -6.26
C ILE A 354 18.78 -15.68 -7.41
N ALA A 355 20.04 -16.13 -7.55
CA ALA A 355 20.85 -15.88 -8.74
C ALA A 355 21.82 -17.04 -8.99
N TRP A 356 22.07 -17.37 -10.24
CA TRP A 356 23.08 -18.34 -10.59
C TRP A 356 24.48 -17.71 -10.53
N ARG A 357 25.37 -18.33 -9.77
CA ARG A 357 26.80 -17.95 -9.78
C ARG A 357 27.52 -18.51 -11.00
N ASP A 358 27.22 -19.75 -11.33
CA ASP A 358 27.69 -20.50 -12.48
C ASP A 358 26.61 -21.52 -12.90
N SER A 359 26.83 -22.35 -13.92
CA SER A 359 25.82 -23.30 -14.41
C SER A 359 25.42 -24.39 -13.41
N ALA A 360 26.18 -24.60 -12.34
CA ALA A 360 25.96 -25.64 -11.36
C ALA A 360 25.64 -25.10 -9.95
N THR A 361 25.92 -23.82 -9.67
CA THR A 361 25.82 -23.25 -8.33
C THR A 361 24.80 -22.14 -8.28
N LEU A 362 23.75 -22.32 -7.46
CA LEU A 362 22.69 -21.33 -7.19
C LEU A 362 22.94 -20.63 -5.85
N ALA A 363 22.92 -19.32 -5.85
CA ALA A 363 22.95 -18.51 -4.64
C ALA A 363 21.53 -18.13 -4.23
N ILE A 364 21.24 -18.19 -2.93
CA ILE A 364 19.91 -17.96 -2.33
C ILE A 364 20.06 -16.95 -1.20
N ALA A 365 19.41 -15.81 -1.34
CA ALA A 365 19.34 -14.79 -0.31
C ALA A 365 18.12 -15.00 0.57
N THR A 366 18.34 -15.15 1.87
CA THR A 366 17.28 -15.39 2.86
C THR A 366 17.50 -14.55 4.11
N PHE A 367 16.43 -14.37 4.87
CA PHE A 367 16.49 -13.78 6.21
C PHE A 367 16.34 -14.88 7.26
N LYS A 368 17.24 -14.93 8.23
CA LYS A 368 17.18 -15.91 9.31
C LYS A 368 17.74 -15.36 10.61
N ARG A 369 16.97 -15.48 11.70
CA ARG A 369 17.36 -15.04 13.05
C ARG A 369 17.85 -13.58 13.10
N GLY A 370 17.11 -12.66 12.46
CA GLY A 370 17.45 -11.24 12.44
C GLY A 370 18.56 -10.85 11.46
N LEU A 371 19.10 -11.77 10.67
CA LEU A 371 20.22 -11.53 9.77
C LEU A 371 19.92 -11.94 8.33
N THR A 372 20.28 -11.06 7.41
CA THR A 372 20.30 -11.38 5.98
C THR A 372 21.46 -12.33 5.68
N THR A 373 21.13 -13.44 5.03
CA THR A 373 22.05 -14.54 4.79
C THR A 373 22.06 -14.90 3.31
N LEU A 374 23.24 -14.96 2.72
CA LEU A 374 23.49 -15.48 1.38
C LEU A 374 24.05 -16.92 1.50
N ARG A 375 23.43 -17.87 0.81
CA ARG A 375 23.83 -19.26 0.76
C ARG A 375 24.09 -19.70 -0.66
N GLN A 376 25.09 -20.51 -0.90
CA GLN A 376 25.35 -21.13 -2.19
C GLN A 376 25.07 -22.63 -2.12
N ARG A 377 24.38 -23.14 -3.13
CA ARG A 377 23.97 -24.54 -3.26
C ARG A 377 24.31 -25.02 -4.66
N SER A 378 25.08 -26.09 -4.75
CA SER A 378 25.35 -26.78 -6.01
C SER A 378 24.30 -27.82 -6.33
N LEU A 379 24.11 -28.15 -7.59
CA LEU A 379 23.15 -29.15 -8.05
C LEU A 379 23.50 -30.55 -7.60
N ASP A 380 24.78 -30.82 -7.27
CA ASP A 380 25.26 -32.11 -6.68
C ASP A 380 24.90 -32.26 -5.19
N GLY A 381 24.24 -31.28 -4.59
CA GLY A 381 23.85 -31.25 -3.19
C GLY A 381 24.90 -30.66 -2.25
N SER A 382 26.10 -30.33 -2.73
CA SER A 382 27.11 -29.67 -1.92
C SER A 382 26.68 -28.24 -1.54
N SER A 383 27.13 -27.77 -0.39
CA SER A 383 26.83 -26.42 0.09
C SER A 383 28.10 -25.72 0.51
N GLN A 384 28.24 -24.47 0.08
CA GLN A 384 29.30 -23.59 0.52
C GLN A 384 28.89 -22.82 1.80
N ASP A 385 29.87 -22.21 2.45
CA ASP A 385 29.67 -21.43 3.65
C ASP A 385 28.67 -20.31 3.46
N LYS A 386 27.95 -20.01 4.55
CA LYS A 386 26.98 -18.92 4.60
C LYS A 386 27.68 -17.59 4.83
N VAL A 387 27.31 -16.59 4.07
CA VAL A 387 27.75 -15.22 4.27
C VAL A 387 26.64 -14.43 4.96
N PHE A 388 26.97 -13.80 6.10
CA PHE A 388 26.04 -12.94 6.85
C PHE A 388 26.27 -11.47 6.50
N LEU A 389 25.21 -10.78 6.09
CA LEU A 389 25.26 -9.38 5.70
C LEU A 389 24.57 -8.52 6.78
N ARG A 390 25.37 -8.06 7.75
CA ARG A 390 24.85 -7.39 8.94
C ARG A 390 24.25 -6.01 8.70
N ASN A 391 24.73 -5.30 7.66
CA ASN A 391 24.28 -3.93 7.34
C ASN A 391 23.13 -3.91 6.31
N ILE A 392 22.69 -5.06 5.85
CA ILE A 392 21.62 -5.22 4.88
C ILE A 392 20.45 -5.91 5.59
N THR A 393 19.31 -5.24 5.62
CA THR A 393 18.10 -5.78 6.25
C THR A 393 17.40 -6.78 5.35
N GLN A 394 17.34 -6.50 4.03
CA GLN A 394 16.76 -7.40 3.05
C GLN A 394 17.40 -7.18 1.69
N ILE A 395 17.69 -8.27 0.97
CA ILE A 395 18.06 -8.23 -0.46
C ILE A 395 16.76 -8.33 -1.27
N LEU A 396 16.55 -7.38 -2.18
CA LEU A 396 15.41 -7.34 -3.09
C LEU A 396 15.66 -8.10 -4.39
N SER A 397 16.88 -8.02 -4.89
CA SER A 397 17.35 -8.75 -6.08
C SER A 397 18.86 -8.72 -6.15
N PHE A 398 19.47 -9.67 -6.83
CA PHE A 398 20.91 -9.66 -7.08
C PHE A 398 21.24 -10.44 -8.34
N ASP A 399 22.43 -10.17 -8.87
CA ASP A 399 22.96 -10.82 -10.05
C ASP A 399 24.49 -10.99 -9.93
N PHE A 400 25.05 -11.99 -10.59
CA PHE A 400 26.49 -12.22 -10.66
C PHE A 400 27.05 -11.72 -12.00
N ASN A 401 28.30 -11.27 -11.97
CA ASN A 401 29.05 -11.03 -13.19
C ASN A 401 29.40 -12.36 -13.89
N GLU A 402 29.85 -12.30 -15.14
CA GLU A 402 30.15 -13.50 -15.95
C GLU A 402 31.20 -14.42 -15.29
N SER A 403 32.14 -13.86 -14.51
CA SER A 403 33.16 -14.65 -13.79
C SER A 403 32.61 -15.35 -12.53
N GLY A 404 31.40 -15.03 -12.06
CA GLY A 404 30.81 -15.54 -10.82
C GLY A 404 31.53 -15.12 -9.53
N ARG A 405 32.43 -14.10 -9.61
CA ARG A 405 33.25 -13.64 -8.47
C ARG A 405 32.65 -12.45 -7.75
N ASN A 406 31.99 -11.58 -8.48
CA ASN A 406 31.36 -10.39 -7.95
C ASN A 406 29.85 -10.43 -8.19
N MET A 407 29.11 -9.85 -7.25
CA MET A 407 27.67 -9.70 -7.34
C MET A 407 27.29 -8.23 -7.22
N VAL A 408 26.21 -7.84 -7.88
CA VAL A 408 25.49 -6.59 -7.66
C VAL A 408 24.15 -6.91 -7.03
N LEU A 409 23.74 -6.12 -6.07
CA LEU A 409 22.46 -6.31 -5.40
C LEU A 409 21.75 -4.98 -5.15
N SER A 410 20.43 -5.04 -5.21
CA SER A 410 19.53 -4.05 -4.67
C SER A 410 19.09 -4.50 -3.30
N ALA A 411 19.24 -3.66 -2.29
CA ALA A 411 18.97 -4.07 -0.91
C ALA A 411 18.47 -2.92 -0.05
N ILE A 412 17.63 -3.29 0.91
CA ILE A 412 17.14 -2.39 1.94
C ILE A 412 18.17 -2.31 3.07
N SER A 413 18.55 -1.09 3.40
CA SER A 413 19.36 -0.77 4.57
C SER A 413 18.80 0.48 5.24
N ASN A 414 18.44 0.38 6.52
CA ASN A 414 17.91 1.52 7.30
C ASN A 414 16.70 2.24 6.63
N GLY A 415 15.80 1.47 6.02
CA GLY A 415 14.61 2.02 5.35
C GLY A 415 14.86 2.74 4.02
N LYS A 416 16.02 2.52 3.38
CA LYS A 416 16.36 2.98 2.04
C LYS A 416 16.76 1.81 1.16
N THR A 417 16.56 1.95 -0.14
CA THR A 417 16.94 0.95 -1.14
C THR A 417 18.09 1.47 -1.98
N ASP A 418 19.22 0.77 -1.95
CA ASP A 418 20.43 1.15 -2.66
C ASP A 418 21.08 -0.03 -3.37
N LEU A 419 21.98 0.29 -4.31
CA LEU A 419 22.83 -0.68 -4.99
C LEU A 419 24.14 -0.90 -4.24
N TYR A 420 24.52 -2.17 -4.18
CA TYR A 420 25.78 -2.62 -3.59
C TYR A 420 26.52 -3.55 -4.56
N THR A 421 27.83 -3.48 -4.57
CA THR A 421 28.69 -4.50 -5.19
C THR A 421 29.41 -5.24 -4.10
N LEU A 422 29.33 -6.58 -4.12
CA LEU A 422 29.95 -7.45 -3.13
C LEU A 422 30.76 -8.56 -3.83
N ASN A 423 31.83 -9.02 -3.17
CA ASN A 423 32.51 -10.27 -3.52
C ASN A 423 31.84 -11.47 -2.83
N LEU A 424 32.32 -12.68 -3.10
CA LEU A 424 31.80 -13.91 -2.50
C LEU A 424 31.91 -13.98 -0.96
N ARG A 425 32.76 -13.16 -0.34
CA ARG A 425 32.90 -13.04 1.10
C ARG A 425 31.95 -12.01 1.73
N GLY A 426 31.10 -11.35 0.91
CA GLY A 426 30.20 -10.29 1.37
C GLY A 426 30.90 -8.94 1.61
N GLN A 427 32.11 -8.79 1.14
CA GLN A 427 32.86 -7.53 1.22
C GLN A 427 32.65 -6.73 -0.07
N GLY A 428 32.44 -5.43 0.05
CA GLY A 428 32.22 -4.58 -1.09
C GLY A 428 31.85 -3.16 -0.72
N LYS A 429 31.27 -2.44 -1.67
CA LYS A 429 30.90 -1.03 -1.52
C LYS A 429 29.45 -0.77 -1.91
N ARG A 430 28.87 0.24 -1.30
CA ARG A 430 27.63 0.86 -1.72
C ARG A 430 27.88 1.71 -2.96
N LEU A 431 27.09 1.53 -4.00
CA LEU A 431 27.22 2.29 -5.26
C LEU A 431 26.37 3.56 -5.25
N THR A 432 25.17 3.49 -4.65
CA THR A 432 24.24 4.61 -4.57
C THR A 432 23.97 4.96 -3.10
N ASP A 433 23.77 6.23 -2.81
CA ASP A 433 23.36 6.73 -1.49
C ASP A 433 22.45 7.95 -1.70
N ASN A 434 21.24 7.67 -2.09
CA ASN A 434 20.23 8.70 -2.31
C ASN A 434 18.90 8.30 -1.66
N ILE A 435 17.84 9.02 -1.97
CA ILE A 435 16.50 8.81 -1.41
C ILE A 435 15.56 8.06 -2.37
N PHE A 436 16.02 7.82 -3.59
CA PHE A 436 15.26 7.14 -4.62
C PHE A 436 15.45 5.63 -4.52
N ASP A 437 14.57 4.91 -5.18
CA ASP A 437 14.62 3.45 -5.20
C ASP A 437 15.50 2.97 -6.35
N GLU A 438 16.44 2.10 -6.08
CA GLU A 438 17.24 1.39 -7.07
C GLU A 438 16.93 -0.10 -7.04
N LEU A 439 16.36 -0.61 -8.13
CA LEU A 439 15.76 -1.93 -8.18
C LEU A 439 16.39 -2.80 -9.27
N THR A 440 16.39 -4.10 -9.03
CA THR A 440 16.65 -5.16 -10.04
C THR A 440 17.89 -4.92 -10.90
N PRO A 441 19.08 -4.73 -10.30
CA PRO A 441 20.32 -4.56 -11.04
C PRO A 441 20.73 -5.83 -11.79
N VAL A 442 21.33 -5.66 -12.98
CA VAL A 442 21.89 -6.74 -13.79
C VAL A 442 23.22 -6.28 -14.40
N PHE A 443 24.20 -7.17 -14.47
CA PHE A 443 25.45 -6.90 -15.16
C PHE A 443 25.28 -6.90 -16.68
N LEU A 444 25.66 -5.81 -17.32
CA LEU A 444 25.83 -5.76 -18.78
C LEU A 444 27.19 -6.32 -19.18
N ASN A 445 28.22 -5.96 -18.40
CA ASN A 445 29.59 -6.49 -18.40
C ASN A 445 30.19 -6.30 -16.99
N ASP A 446 31.44 -6.69 -16.78
CA ASP A 446 32.10 -6.64 -15.46
C ASP A 446 32.12 -5.24 -14.79
N SER A 447 32.04 -4.17 -15.58
CA SER A 447 32.12 -2.78 -15.10
C SER A 447 30.82 -1.98 -15.27
N THR A 448 29.85 -2.53 -15.99
CA THR A 448 28.60 -1.81 -16.31
C THR A 448 27.38 -2.58 -15.80
N ILE A 449 26.56 -1.88 -15.06
CA ILE A 449 25.33 -2.40 -14.45
C ILE A 449 24.15 -1.60 -14.99
N VAL A 450 23.04 -2.27 -15.28
CA VAL A 450 21.75 -1.65 -15.61
C VAL A 450 20.79 -1.94 -14.47
N TYR A 451 20.00 -0.96 -14.08
CA TYR A 451 19.02 -1.06 -12.99
C TYR A 451 17.80 -0.18 -13.26
N SER A 452 16.74 -0.39 -12.51
CA SER A 452 15.53 0.40 -12.57
C SER A 452 15.48 1.39 -11.40
N SER A 453 15.14 2.66 -11.67
CA SER A 453 15.01 3.68 -10.61
C SER A 453 13.94 4.72 -10.92
N ASN A 454 13.35 5.28 -9.86
CA ASN A 454 12.48 6.45 -9.92
C ASN A 454 13.26 7.77 -9.75
N PHE A 455 14.57 7.74 -9.99
CA PHE A 455 15.47 8.89 -9.86
C PHE A 455 15.03 10.07 -10.75
N ILE A 456 15.08 11.26 -10.17
CA ILE A 456 14.98 12.53 -10.89
C ILE A 456 16.12 13.44 -10.46
N GLU A 457 16.63 14.23 -11.39
CA GLU A 457 17.57 15.30 -11.06
C GLU A 457 16.84 16.38 -10.26
N LEU A 458 17.27 16.59 -9.03
CA LEU A 458 16.74 17.66 -8.18
C LEU A 458 17.70 18.85 -8.23
N PRO A 459 17.20 20.08 -8.30
CA PRO A 459 18.03 21.28 -8.15
C PRO A 459 18.75 21.27 -6.80
N ASP A 460 19.99 21.75 -6.73
CA ASP A 460 20.82 21.80 -5.51
C ASP A 460 20.11 22.44 -4.32
N SER A 461 19.24 23.42 -4.56
CA SER A 461 18.41 24.06 -3.52
C SER A 461 17.39 23.14 -2.86
N VAL A 462 17.01 22.04 -3.53
CA VAL A 462 16.05 21.04 -3.04
C VAL A 462 16.75 19.90 -2.32
N LEU A 463 17.99 19.57 -2.68
CA LEU A 463 18.80 18.52 -2.04
C LEU A 463 19.11 18.80 -0.56
N GLN A 464 19.03 20.06 -0.12
CA GLN A 464 19.24 20.46 1.29
C GLN A 464 18.00 20.19 2.18
N LYS A 465 16.84 19.86 1.62
CA LYS A 465 15.62 19.56 2.38
C LYS A 465 15.16 18.14 2.07
N PRO A 466 14.72 17.37 3.08
CA PRO A 466 14.13 16.06 2.82
C PRO A 466 12.95 16.23 1.85
N PRO A 467 12.87 15.43 0.79
CA PRO A 467 11.79 15.54 -0.19
C PRO A 467 10.47 15.15 0.46
N VAL A 468 9.42 15.81 0.03
CA VAL A 468 8.05 15.48 0.44
C VAL A 468 7.64 14.19 -0.26
N LEU A 469 7.17 13.20 0.48
CA LEU A 469 6.79 11.88 -0.04
C LEU A 469 5.76 11.96 -1.18
N ALA A 470 4.87 12.95 -1.16
CA ALA A 470 3.91 13.20 -2.23
C ALA A 470 4.55 13.49 -3.60
N ASN A 471 5.77 14.02 -3.62
CA ASN A 471 6.47 14.44 -4.84
C ASN A 471 7.39 13.36 -5.41
N PHE A 472 7.49 12.18 -4.77
CA PHE A 472 8.26 11.08 -5.33
C PHE A 472 7.61 10.58 -6.61
N PRO A 473 8.40 10.40 -7.68
CA PRO A 473 7.89 9.83 -8.93
C PRO A 473 7.38 8.41 -8.74
N GLU A 474 6.28 8.11 -9.42
CA GLU A 474 5.71 6.76 -9.46
C GLU A 474 6.20 5.97 -10.70
N GLN A 475 6.88 6.67 -11.61
CA GLN A 475 7.50 6.08 -12.80
C GLN A 475 8.89 5.57 -12.45
N TYR A 476 9.23 4.42 -13.02
CA TYR A 476 10.56 3.85 -12.97
C TYR A 476 11.15 3.80 -14.37
N ASN A 477 12.37 4.26 -14.49
CA ASN A 477 13.11 4.19 -15.74
C ASN A 477 14.39 3.38 -15.58
N LEU A 478 14.95 2.90 -16.69
CA LEU A 478 16.21 2.18 -16.68
C LEU A 478 17.38 3.16 -16.69
N TYR A 479 18.35 2.87 -15.85
CA TYR A 479 19.60 3.59 -15.73
C TYR A 479 20.78 2.63 -15.92
N ARG A 480 21.86 3.15 -16.46
CA ARG A 480 23.14 2.47 -16.56
C ARG A 480 24.13 3.15 -15.64
N VAL A 481 24.83 2.36 -14.83
CA VAL A 481 25.95 2.81 -14.03
C VAL A 481 27.22 2.10 -14.51
N GLN A 482 28.24 2.89 -14.85
CA GLN A 482 29.55 2.41 -15.20
C GLN A 482 30.51 2.67 -14.05
N VAL A 483 31.03 1.59 -13.47
CA VAL A 483 31.97 1.64 -12.34
C VAL A 483 33.38 1.67 -12.90
N LEU A 484 34.00 2.85 -12.88
CA LEU A 484 35.40 3.06 -13.24
C LEU A 484 36.26 3.01 -11.95
N LYS A 485 37.59 3.02 -12.09
CA LYS A 485 38.51 2.94 -10.93
C LYS A 485 38.22 4.00 -9.88
N ASP A 486 38.05 5.25 -10.29
CA ASP A 486 37.96 6.41 -9.38
C ASP A 486 36.65 7.16 -9.52
N THR A 487 35.79 6.84 -10.49
CA THR A 487 34.54 7.53 -10.75
C THR A 487 33.44 6.55 -11.12
N THR A 488 32.19 7.01 -10.91
CA THR A 488 30.99 6.26 -11.29
C THR A 488 30.15 7.16 -12.19
N VAL A 489 29.83 6.69 -13.39
CA VAL A 489 29.06 7.45 -14.38
C VAL A 489 27.67 6.86 -14.49
N TYR A 490 26.65 7.69 -14.32
CA TYR A 490 25.24 7.33 -14.41
C TYR A 490 24.67 7.84 -15.74
N THR A 491 23.88 7.03 -16.42
CA THR A 491 23.22 7.40 -17.68
C THR A 491 21.79 6.87 -17.68
N LYS A 492 20.81 7.72 -17.97
CA LYS A 492 19.42 7.32 -18.16
C LYS A 492 19.25 6.64 -19.52
N LEU A 493 18.66 5.45 -19.57
CA LEU A 493 18.43 4.66 -20.79
C LEU A 493 17.00 4.81 -21.34
N THR A 494 16.01 4.93 -20.47
CA THR A 494 14.62 5.08 -20.90
C THR A 494 13.99 6.33 -20.28
N ASN A 495 13.01 6.91 -20.98
CA ASN A 495 12.27 8.08 -20.50
C ASN A 495 10.79 7.90 -20.81
N ALA A 496 10.11 7.04 -20.05
CA ALA A 496 8.71 6.73 -20.24
C ALA A 496 7.91 7.04 -18.95
N ASN A 497 6.64 7.39 -19.14
CA ASN A 497 5.69 7.55 -18.04
C ASN A 497 5.08 6.18 -17.66
N SER A 498 5.93 5.25 -17.24
CA SER A 498 5.59 3.87 -16.92
C SER A 498 6.53 3.30 -15.85
N LYS A 499 6.17 2.15 -15.30
CA LYS A 499 7.04 1.40 -14.41
C LYS A 499 7.87 0.41 -15.24
N ASN A 500 9.09 0.81 -15.60
CA ASN A 500 10.05 -0.04 -16.32
C ASN A 500 10.94 -0.75 -15.30
N THR A 501 10.74 -2.06 -15.14
CA THR A 501 11.38 -2.87 -14.09
C THR A 501 11.94 -4.18 -14.64
N PHE A 502 12.75 -4.87 -13.83
CA PHE A 502 13.35 -6.18 -14.17
C PHE A 502 14.15 -6.17 -15.48
N PRO A 503 15.14 -5.28 -15.69
CA PRO A 503 15.98 -5.36 -16.89
C PRO A 503 16.73 -6.69 -16.95
N LYS A 504 16.84 -7.26 -18.17
CA LYS A 504 17.59 -8.47 -18.49
C LYS A 504 18.44 -8.25 -19.73
N LYS A 505 19.68 -8.69 -19.66
CA LYS A 505 20.61 -8.64 -20.81
C LYS A 505 20.26 -9.71 -21.84
N ILE A 506 20.04 -9.31 -23.07
CA ILE A 506 19.95 -10.22 -24.22
C ILE A 506 21.32 -10.33 -24.89
N ASN A 507 21.93 -9.19 -25.18
CA ASN A 507 23.28 -9.05 -25.70
C ASN A 507 23.85 -7.68 -25.32
N ALA A 508 25.02 -7.31 -25.87
CA ALA A 508 25.68 -6.05 -25.53
C ALA A 508 24.81 -4.80 -25.79
N ASN A 509 23.94 -4.85 -26.81
CA ASN A 509 23.15 -3.71 -27.28
C ASN A 509 21.65 -3.79 -26.95
N ASN A 510 21.13 -4.94 -26.50
CA ASN A 510 19.72 -5.12 -26.29
C ASN A 510 19.42 -5.62 -24.87
N LEU A 511 18.42 -4.98 -24.28
CA LEU A 511 17.81 -5.34 -23.01
C LEU A 511 16.35 -5.77 -23.23
N VAL A 512 15.82 -6.58 -22.34
CA VAL A 512 14.39 -6.80 -22.19
C VAL A 512 14.00 -6.47 -20.75
N PHE A 513 12.85 -5.85 -20.56
CA PHE A 513 12.34 -5.44 -19.25
C PHE A 513 10.81 -5.49 -19.23
N LEU A 514 10.23 -5.42 -18.05
CA LEU A 514 8.79 -5.26 -17.87
C LEU A 514 8.40 -3.79 -17.91
N SER A 515 7.34 -3.48 -18.66
CA SER A 515 6.74 -2.15 -18.70
C SER A 515 5.22 -2.24 -18.63
N ASP A 516 4.62 -1.37 -17.83
CA ASP A 516 3.17 -1.24 -17.72
C ASP A 516 2.57 -0.11 -18.58
N LEU A 517 3.31 0.33 -19.59
CA LEU A 517 2.94 1.44 -20.48
C LEU A 517 1.57 1.23 -21.17
N SER A 518 1.24 0.00 -21.51
CA SER A 518 -0.06 -0.35 -22.11
C SER A 518 -1.19 -0.56 -21.06
N GLY A 519 -0.89 -0.46 -19.77
CA GLY A 519 -1.83 -0.74 -18.67
C GLY A 519 -1.80 -2.18 -18.15
N ILE A 520 -1.03 -3.05 -18.80
CA ILE A 520 -0.72 -4.41 -18.38
C ILE A 520 0.80 -4.58 -18.48
N SER A 521 1.42 -5.11 -17.42
CA SER A 521 2.88 -5.30 -17.40
C SER A 521 3.29 -6.39 -18.39
N ASN A 522 3.90 -5.97 -19.49
CA ASN A 522 4.36 -6.82 -20.58
C ASN A 522 5.83 -6.62 -20.89
N LEU A 523 6.42 -7.50 -21.70
CA LEU A 523 7.82 -7.46 -22.08
C LEU A 523 8.08 -6.39 -23.15
N VAL A 524 9.11 -5.58 -22.92
CA VAL A 524 9.60 -4.56 -23.83
C VAL A 524 11.08 -4.80 -24.10
N LYS A 525 11.46 -4.80 -25.37
CA LYS A 525 12.85 -4.84 -25.83
C LYS A 525 13.34 -3.41 -26.03
N HIS A 526 14.52 -3.10 -25.53
CA HIS A 526 15.18 -1.80 -25.68
C HIS A 526 16.55 -1.96 -26.31
N ASN A 527 16.82 -1.19 -27.35
CA ASN A 527 18.13 -1.12 -27.96
C ASN A 527 18.89 0.09 -27.40
N ILE A 528 20.03 -0.19 -26.75
CA ILE A 528 20.85 0.82 -26.05
C ILE A 528 21.47 1.80 -27.06
N GLY A 529 21.79 1.34 -28.27
CA GLY A 529 22.50 2.16 -29.30
C GLY A 529 21.60 3.23 -29.92
N ASN A 530 20.37 2.86 -30.32
CA ASN A 530 19.44 3.79 -30.95
C ASN A 530 18.33 4.28 -29.99
N GLN A 531 18.33 3.82 -28.74
CA GLN A 531 17.38 4.21 -27.69
C GLN A 531 15.90 3.92 -28.03
N VAL A 532 15.63 2.93 -28.87
CA VAL A 532 14.28 2.53 -29.27
C VAL A 532 13.80 1.40 -28.37
N SER A 533 12.58 1.54 -27.86
CA SER A 533 11.87 0.53 -27.08
C SER A 533 10.68 -0.01 -27.87
N THR A 534 10.57 -1.33 -27.99
CA THR A 534 9.46 -2.00 -28.68
C THR A 534 8.85 -3.08 -27.78
N GLN A 535 7.51 -3.16 -27.73
CA GLN A 535 6.83 -4.21 -27.00
C GLN A 535 6.94 -5.53 -27.75
N ILE A 536 7.22 -6.62 -27.03
CA ILE A 536 7.44 -7.97 -27.60
C ILE A 536 6.50 -9.04 -27.03
N SER A 537 5.61 -8.67 -26.12
CA SER A 537 4.53 -9.55 -25.63
C SER A 537 3.22 -8.77 -25.45
N SER A 538 2.09 -9.49 -25.51
CA SER A 538 0.75 -8.90 -25.39
C SER A 538 -0.17 -9.81 -24.59
N PHE A 539 0.21 -10.11 -23.34
CA PHE A 539 -0.63 -10.91 -22.46
C PHE A 539 -1.74 -10.06 -21.83
N ASP A 540 -2.91 -10.66 -21.60
CA ASP A 540 -4.07 -10.04 -20.93
C ASP A 540 -3.91 -9.96 -19.41
N THR A 541 -2.81 -10.43 -18.88
CA THR A 541 -2.44 -10.44 -17.44
C THR A 541 -1.01 -9.97 -17.28
N SER A 542 -0.75 -9.18 -16.24
CA SER A 542 0.60 -8.66 -15.94
C SER A 542 1.58 -9.77 -15.57
N ILE A 543 2.76 -9.70 -16.15
CA ILE A 543 3.91 -10.49 -15.73
C ILE A 543 4.48 -9.88 -14.46
N GLU A 544 4.70 -10.69 -13.42
CA GLU A 544 5.30 -10.26 -12.15
C GLU A 544 6.82 -10.36 -12.17
N VAL A 545 7.33 -11.51 -12.60
CA VAL A 545 8.76 -11.79 -12.74
C VAL A 545 9.01 -12.59 -14.01
N PHE A 546 10.18 -12.41 -14.59
CA PHE A 546 10.58 -13.17 -15.77
C PHE A 546 12.10 -13.35 -15.86
N ASP A 547 12.50 -14.29 -16.66
CA ASP A 547 13.88 -14.41 -17.12
C ASP A 547 13.92 -14.89 -18.59
N VAL A 548 14.99 -14.54 -19.28
CA VAL A 548 15.17 -14.88 -20.69
C VAL A 548 16.56 -15.45 -20.93
N ASN A 549 16.61 -16.56 -21.65
CA ASN A 549 17.85 -17.13 -22.16
C ASN A 549 17.88 -16.99 -23.69
N SER A 550 18.64 -16.02 -24.18
CA SER A 550 18.73 -15.73 -25.61
C SER A 550 19.48 -16.81 -26.39
N ARG A 551 20.40 -17.57 -25.76
CA ARG A 551 21.15 -18.66 -26.41
C ARG A 551 20.23 -19.85 -26.76
N MET A 552 19.30 -20.15 -25.86
CA MET A 552 18.34 -21.27 -26.02
C MET A 552 16.97 -20.79 -26.53
N ASN A 553 16.80 -19.51 -26.83
CA ASN A 553 15.52 -18.90 -27.19
C ASN A 553 14.38 -19.28 -26.23
N LYS A 554 14.64 -19.23 -24.93
CA LYS A 554 13.67 -19.56 -23.89
C LYS A 554 13.28 -18.32 -23.09
N LEU A 555 12.01 -18.25 -22.74
CA LEU A 555 11.40 -17.25 -21.88
C LEU A 555 10.68 -17.97 -20.75
N ALA A 556 11.00 -17.64 -19.50
CA ALA A 556 10.24 -18.07 -18.33
C ALA A 556 9.60 -16.84 -17.69
N TYR A 557 8.34 -16.94 -17.31
CA TYR A 557 7.62 -15.84 -16.69
C TYR A 557 6.54 -16.34 -15.74
N ALA A 558 6.30 -15.56 -14.69
CA ALA A 558 5.23 -15.83 -13.74
C ALA A 558 4.17 -14.74 -13.78
N VAL A 559 2.92 -15.15 -13.63
CA VAL A 559 1.75 -14.28 -13.54
C VAL A 559 0.96 -14.63 -12.29
N ARG A 560 0.24 -13.67 -11.76
CA ARG A 560 -0.62 -13.88 -10.59
C ARG A 560 -2.07 -14.05 -11.01
N ASN A 561 -2.75 -14.98 -10.34
CA ASN A 561 -4.17 -15.26 -10.51
C ASN A 561 -4.85 -15.36 -9.14
N GLY A 562 -5.26 -14.24 -8.58
CA GLY A 562 -5.78 -14.18 -7.22
C GLY A 562 -4.72 -14.53 -6.18
N LYS A 563 -4.97 -15.56 -5.39
CA LYS A 563 -4.02 -16.09 -4.39
C LYS A 563 -2.92 -16.95 -5.00
N GLU A 564 -3.08 -17.40 -6.23
CA GLU A 564 -2.13 -18.27 -6.92
C GLU A 564 -1.20 -17.48 -7.83
N SER A 565 0.03 -17.98 -7.97
CA SER A 565 0.95 -17.59 -9.05
C SER A 565 1.27 -18.79 -9.93
N GLU A 566 1.31 -18.56 -11.23
CA GLU A 566 1.50 -19.56 -12.27
C GLU A 566 2.80 -19.29 -13.02
N LEU A 567 3.64 -20.31 -13.20
CA LEU A 567 4.92 -20.24 -13.94
C LEU A 567 4.77 -20.86 -15.32
N TYR A 568 5.22 -20.13 -16.32
CA TYR A 568 5.22 -20.58 -17.72
C TYR A 568 6.64 -20.58 -18.31
N VAL A 569 6.84 -21.46 -19.28
CA VAL A 569 8.06 -21.46 -20.13
C VAL A 569 7.63 -21.49 -21.58
N ASP A 570 8.00 -20.47 -22.32
CA ASP A 570 7.70 -20.30 -23.73
C ASP A 570 8.98 -20.11 -24.57
N THR A 571 8.83 -20.05 -25.87
CA THR A 571 9.93 -19.68 -26.79
C THR A 571 10.04 -18.15 -26.83
N TYR A 572 11.24 -17.63 -26.63
CA TYR A 572 11.55 -16.23 -26.84
C TYR A 572 11.74 -15.94 -28.32
N THR A 573 10.85 -15.15 -28.92
CA THR A 573 10.92 -14.76 -30.33
C THR A 573 11.55 -13.37 -30.54
N GLY A 574 11.39 -12.48 -29.55
CA GLY A 574 11.85 -11.10 -29.62
C GLY A 574 11.19 -10.27 -30.75
N THR A 575 10.10 -10.77 -31.33
CA THR A 575 9.35 -10.08 -32.39
C THR A 575 8.50 -8.95 -31.79
N ASP A 576 8.50 -7.82 -32.51
CA ASP A 576 7.73 -6.66 -32.11
C ASP A 576 6.23 -6.93 -32.18
N GLN A 577 5.50 -6.57 -31.13
CA GLN A 577 4.05 -6.69 -31.04
C GLN A 577 3.47 -5.34 -30.65
N PHE A 578 2.45 -4.91 -31.36
CA PHE A 578 1.75 -3.68 -31.02
C PHE A 578 0.45 -4.04 -30.28
N THR A 579 0.29 -3.48 -29.09
CA THR A 579 -0.97 -3.53 -28.38
C THR A 579 -1.35 -2.11 -27.92
N PRO A 580 -2.60 -1.69 -28.14
CA PRO A 580 -3.06 -0.40 -27.64
C PRO A 580 -3.11 -0.41 -26.10
N SER A 581 -3.07 0.78 -25.52
CA SER A 581 -3.32 0.92 -24.07
C SER A 581 -4.72 0.40 -23.71
N THR A 582 -4.82 -0.22 -22.55
CA THR A 582 -6.13 -0.71 -22.07
C THR A 582 -7.13 0.44 -21.89
N PRO A 583 -8.42 0.22 -22.16
CA PRO A 583 -9.43 1.25 -22.00
C PRO A 583 -9.50 1.82 -20.58
N ARG A 584 -9.24 1.00 -19.58
CA ARG A 584 -9.20 1.46 -18.17
C ARG A 584 -8.04 2.42 -17.90
N LEU A 585 -6.86 2.15 -18.45
CA LEU A 585 -5.74 3.07 -18.36
C LEU A 585 -6.04 4.39 -19.07
N GLN A 586 -6.63 4.34 -20.26
CA GLN A 586 -7.05 5.55 -21.02
C GLN A 586 -8.04 6.40 -20.22
N LEU A 587 -9.04 5.77 -19.59
CA LEU A 587 -10.00 6.46 -18.72
C LEU A 587 -9.34 7.07 -17.49
N ALA A 588 -8.42 6.35 -16.86
CA ALA A 588 -7.68 6.86 -15.69
C ALA A 588 -6.82 8.07 -16.07
N GLN A 589 -6.10 7.99 -17.19
CA GLN A 589 -5.28 9.11 -17.70
C GLN A 589 -6.12 10.32 -18.08
N ALA A 590 -7.27 10.12 -18.74
CA ALA A 590 -8.20 11.20 -19.08
C ALA A 590 -8.77 11.87 -17.82
N LYS A 591 -9.12 11.09 -16.80
CA LYS A 591 -9.60 11.61 -15.52
C LYS A 591 -8.53 12.44 -14.82
N GLU A 592 -7.32 11.93 -14.73
CA GLU A 592 -6.19 12.64 -14.11
C GLU A 592 -5.88 13.96 -14.84
N LEU A 593 -5.88 13.92 -16.19
CA LEU A 593 -5.70 15.13 -16.98
C LEU A 593 -6.79 16.16 -16.71
N ASN A 594 -8.05 15.74 -16.66
CA ASN A 594 -9.17 16.63 -16.36
C ASN A 594 -9.08 17.22 -14.95
N GLU A 595 -8.67 16.44 -13.96
CA GLU A 595 -8.46 16.92 -12.58
C GLU A 595 -7.31 17.94 -12.51
N ARG A 596 -6.20 17.71 -13.21
CA ARG A 596 -5.07 18.66 -13.32
C ARG A 596 -5.49 19.95 -13.99
N LEU A 597 -6.25 19.86 -15.09
CA LEU A 597 -6.77 21.04 -15.78
C LEU A 597 -7.77 21.84 -14.92
N ALA A 598 -8.64 21.17 -14.18
CA ALA A 598 -9.56 21.80 -13.25
C ALA A 598 -8.81 22.50 -12.11
N ALA A 599 -7.83 21.85 -11.51
CA ALA A 599 -6.97 22.43 -10.47
C ALA A 599 -6.21 23.66 -10.98
N ARG A 600 -5.67 23.61 -12.20
CA ARG A 600 -5.00 24.74 -12.84
C ARG A 600 -5.94 25.90 -13.06
N ARG A 601 -7.15 25.68 -13.58
CA ARG A 601 -8.18 26.73 -13.76
C ARG A 601 -8.56 27.41 -12.44
N ILE A 602 -8.71 26.63 -11.36
CA ILE A 602 -8.99 27.16 -10.02
C ILE A 602 -7.82 28.04 -9.53
N LEU A 603 -6.58 27.58 -9.74
CA LEU A 603 -5.38 28.35 -9.36
C LEU A 603 -5.26 29.64 -10.18
N GLU A 604 -5.49 29.58 -11.49
CA GLU A 604 -5.49 30.74 -12.38
C GLU A 604 -6.59 31.77 -12.00
N ALA A 605 -7.79 31.27 -11.67
CA ALA A 605 -8.89 32.13 -11.19
C ALA A 605 -8.55 32.78 -9.85
N LYS A 606 -7.95 32.07 -8.89
CA LYS A 606 -7.49 32.63 -7.62
C LYS A 606 -6.38 33.69 -7.81
N THR A 607 -5.43 33.44 -8.71
CA THR A 607 -4.36 34.39 -9.03
C THR A 607 -4.90 35.65 -9.71
N GLN A 608 -5.88 35.50 -10.60
CA GLN A 608 -6.55 36.65 -11.22
C GLN A 608 -7.37 37.46 -10.22
N GLN A 609 -8.10 36.81 -9.31
CA GLN A 609 -8.82 37.49 -8.23
C GLN A 609 -7.88 38.26 -7.29
N ALA A 610 -6.75 37.62 -6.91
CA ALA A 610 -5.73 38.25 -6.08
C ALA A 610 -5.06 39.44 -6.80
N ALA A 611 -4.85 39.34 -8.11
CA ALA A 611 -4.32 40.46 -8.92
C ALA A 611 -5.32 41.63 -9.02
N ARG A 612 -6.61 41.34 -9.24
CA ARG A 612 -7.68 42.35 -9.24
C ARG A 612 -7.82 43.03 -7.89
N ALA A 613 -7.86 42.27 -6.79
CA ALA A 613 -7.92 42.83 -5.43
C ALA A 613 -6.68 43.69 -5.09
N LYS A 614 -5.53 43.40 -5.69
CA LYS A 614 -4.32 44.21 -5.56
C LYS A 614 -4.36 45.49 -6.39
N GLN A 615 -4.96 45.44 -7.57
CA GLN A 615 -5.21 46.62 -8.40
C GLN A 615 -6.26 47.57 -7.78
N GLU A 616 -7.35 47.02 -7.22
CA GLU A 616 -8.36 47.81 -6.49
C GLU A 616 -7.79 48.49 -5.23
N LYS A 617 -6.84 47.84 -4.54
CA LYS A 617 -6.13 48.45 -3.39
C LYS A 617 -5.10 49.52 -3.80
N LEU A 618 -4.60 49.51 -5.04
CA LEU A 618 -3.66 50.46 -5.58
C LEU A 618 -4.37 51.66 -6.26
N ALA A 619 -5.59 51.48 -6.76
CA ALA A 619 -6.50 52.51 -7.16
C ALA A 619 -7.15 53.05 -5.87
N GLY A 620 -6.51 54.03 -5.25
CA GLY A 620 -7.06 54.73 -4.08
C GLY A 620 -8.44 55.30 -4.40
N PRO A 621 -9.24 55.69 -3.40
CA PRO A 621 -10.59 56.22 -3.64
C PRO A 621 -10.50 57.48 -4.53
N GLU A 622 -11.03 57.35 -5.73
CA GLU A 622 -11.22 58.45 -6.63
C GLU A 622 -12.13 59.48 -5.94
N LEU A 623 -11.61 60.63 -5.62
CA LEU A 623 -12.37 61.74 -5.07
C LEU A 623 -13.41 62.16 -6.13
N VAL A 624 -14.64 61.69 -5.99
CA VAL A 624 -15.77 62.18 -6.78
C VAL A 624 -16.09 63.59 -6.29
N ALA A 625 -15.70 64.59 -7.10
CA ALA A 625 -16.15 65.97 -6.92
C ALA A 625 -17.67 66.05 -7.18
N PRO A 626 -18.41 66.80 -6.42
CA PRO A 626 -19.84 66.90 -6.60
C PRO A 626 -20.15 67.76 -7.87
N ILE A 627 -20.78 67.13 -8.86
CA ILE A 627 -21.36 67.83 -10.00
C ILE A 627 -22.82 68.18 -9.64
N THR A 628 -23.01 69.44 -9.33
CA THR A 628 -24.29 70.11 -9.37
C THR A 628 -24.59 70.55 -10.84
N SER A 629 -25.67 69.99 -11.41
CA SER A 629 -26.63 70.77 -12.22
C SER A 629 -27.70 69.87 -12.86
N LEU A 630 -28.90 70.30 -12.63
CA LEU A 630 -30.13 70.01 -13.38
C LEU A 630 -29.95 69.92 -14.92
N ASP A 631 -30.68 69.02 -15.55
CA ASP A 631 -31.82 69.31 -16.41
C ASP A 631 -32.40 68.04 -17.10
N THR A 632 -33.67 67.87 -16.86
CA THR A 632 -34.84 67.75 -17.75
C THR A 632 -34.82 66.74 -18.93
N VAL A 633 -35.69 65.72 -18.77
CA VAL A 633 -36.71 65.23 -19.72
C VAL A 633 -36.27 64.76 -21.13
N THR A 634 -36.49 63.49 -21.43
CA THR A 634 -37.49 63.11 -22.46
C THR A 634 -37.75 61.58 -22.45
N GLN A 635 -39.01 61.26 -22.38
CA GLN A 635 -39.59 59.95 -22.66
C GLN A 635 -39.41 59.61 -24.14
N LYS A 636 -39.15 58.30 -24.44
CA LYS A 636 -39.80 57.70 -25.59
C LYS A 636 -40.04 56.23 -25.35
N THR A 637 -41.27 55.88 -25.39
CA THR A 637 -41.96 54.58 -25.45
C THR A 637 -41.64 53.80 -26.70
N SER A 638 -41.69 52.53 -26.55
CA SER A 638 -42.26 51.43 -27.37
C SER A 638 -41.23 50.31 -27.55
N SER A 639 -41.54 49.04 -27.47
CA SER A 639 -42.77 48.27 -27.72
C SER A 639 -42.64 46.89 -27.14
N LEU A 640 -43.77 46.36 -26.78
CA LEU A 640 -44.02 44.93 -26.42
C LEU A 640 -43.45 43.95 -27.42
N THR A 641 -42.84 42.84 -26.90
CA THR A 641 -43.08 41.49 -27.45
C THR A 641 -42.76 40.40 -26.41
N THR A 642 -43.83 39.70 -26.08
CA THR A 642 -44.02 38.28 -25.77
C THR A 642 -43.10 37.57 -24.77
N ASP A 643 -43.76 37.22 -23.70
CA ASP A 643 -43.63 36.07 -22.81
C ASP A 643 -42.79 34.91 -23.29
N ARG A 644 -41.80 34.57 -22.51
CA ARG A 644 -41.45 33.17 -22.18
C ARG A 644 -41.08 33.08 -20.70
N LEU A 645 -41.96 32.48 -19.95
CA LEU A 645 -41.72 32.02 -18.59
C LEU A 645 -40.42 31.18 -18.53
N ARG A 646 -39.37 31.79 -17.99
CA ARG A 646 -38.19 31.07 -17.53
C ARG A 646 -38.38 30.80 -16.03
N PHE A 647 -38.55 29.55 -15.68
CA PHE A 647 -38.40 29.08 -14.30
C PHE A 647 -37.00 29.47 -13.83
N GLU A 648 -36.88 30.39 -12.91
CA GLU A 648 -35.67 30.61 -12.15
C GLU A 648 -35.44 29.42 -11.25
N THR A 649 -34.51 28.55 -11.65
CA THR A 649 -33.92 27.58 -10.73
C THR A 649 -33.22 28.37 -9.62
N ARG A 650 -33.72 28.25 -8.41
CA ARG A 650 -33.09 28.76 -7.18
C ARG A 650 -31.63 28.36 -7.21
N ARG A 651 -30.72 29.29 -7.30
CA ARG A 651 -29.29 29.13 -7.06
C ARG A 651 -29.13 28.57 -5.67
N GLY A 652 -28.68 27.34 -5.56
CA GLY A 652 -28.24 26.76 -4.30
C GLY A 652 -27.16 27.67 -3.70
N VAL A 653 -27.35 28.03 -2.45
CA VAL A 653 -26.36 28.81 -1.68
C VAL A 653 -25.12 27.93 -1.55
N ASN A 654 -24.00 28.41 -2.08
CA ASN A 654 -22.72 27.73 -1.97
C ASN A 654 -22.20 27.87 -0.54
N THR A 655 -22.35 26.83 0.26
CA THR A 655 -21.96 26.81 1.67
C THR A 655 -20.44 26.68 1.89
N GLU A 656 -19.65 26.62 0.84
CA GLU A 656 -18.17 26.52 0.94
C GLU A 656 -17.46 27.85 1.26
N ASN A 657 -18.17 28.97 1.27
CA ASN A 657 -17.62 30.32 1.53
C ASN A 657 -18.31 31.08 2.68
N TYR A 658 -18.92 30.38 3.64
CA TYR A 658 -19.46 31.05 4.83
C TYR A 658 -18.33 31.33 5.82
N THR A 659 -17.87 32.57 5.87
CA THR A 659 -17.07 33.10 6.99
C THR A 659 -18.02 33.73 8.00
N PHE A 660 -18.00 33.21 9.24
CA PHE A 660 -18.63 33.85 10.37
C PHE A 660 -17.87 35.14 10.70
N ASP A 661 -18.51 36.28 10.63
CA ASP A 661 -17.98 37.53 11.12
C ASP A 661 -17.79 37.46 12.64
N SER A 662 -16.56 37.36 13.09
CA SER A 662 -16.20 37.48 14.49
C SER A 662 -16.24 38.95 14.91
N ILE A 663 -16.94 39.24 15.97
CA ILE A 663 -17.04 40.53 16.66
C ILE A 663 -15.63 41.08 16.94
N PRO A 664 -15.32 42.36 16.61
CA PRO A 664 -13.99 42.91 16.79
C PRO A 664 -13.67 43.17 18.27
N ALA A 665 -12.64 42.50 18.77
CA ALA A 665 -12.04 42.87 20.06
C ALA A 665 -11.13 44.08 19.88
N LYS A 666 -11.32 45.10 20.73
CA LYS A 666 -10.52 46.34 20.78
C LYS A 666 -9.05 46.04 21.09
N THR A 667 -8.14 46.46 20.24
CA THR A 667 -6.70 46.49 20.46
C THR A 667 -6.24 47.82 21.05
N PRO A 668 -5.26 47.81 21.97
CA PRO A 668 -4.47 49.03 22.25
C PRO A 668 -3.26 49.12 21.31
N ALA A 669 -3.01 50.32 20.85
CA ALA A 669 -1.89 50.66 19.99
C ALA A 669 -0.55 50.61 20.72
N THR A 670 0.48 50.10 20.05
CA THR A 670 1.88 50.48 20.32
C THR A 670 2.67 50.51 19.01
N THR A 671 3.26 51.63 18.81
CA THR A 671 4.14 52.04 17.71
C THR A 671 5.49 51.34 17.75
N GLY A 672 5.96 50.95 16.57
CA GLY A 672 7.32 50.49 16.37
C GLY A 672 7.63 50.31 14.89
N ALA A 673 8.31 51.27 14.31
CA ALA A 673 8.79 51.27 12.93
C ALA A 673 9.92 50.23 12.77
N VAL A 674 9.83 49.39 11.75
CA VAL A 674 10.99 48.63 11.22
C VAL A 674 10.98 48.68 9.69
N SER A 675 12.13 49.03 9.20
CA SER A 675 12.54 49.31 7.83
C SER A 675 12.32 48.11 6.88
N SER A 676 11.89 48.43 5.67
CA SER A 676 11.73 47.56 4.54
C SER A 676 13.06 47.29 3.84
N ASN A 677 13.45 45.97 3.74
CA ASN A 677 14.34 45.52 2.68
C ASN A 677 13.57 44.59 1.76
N VAL A 678 13.36 45.05 0.53
CA VAL A 678 12.72 44.33 -0.56
C VAL A 678 13.75 43.41 -1.19
N ALA A 679 13.55 42.11 -1.06
CA ALA A 679 14.20 41.11 -1.90
C ALA A 679 13.14 40.48 -2.82
N THR A 680 13.33 40.71 -4.10
CA THR A 680 12.51 40.19 -5.21
C THR A 680 12.75 38.67 -5.40
N GLY A 681 11.79 37.89 -4.96
CA GLY A 681 11.68 36.47 -5.31
C GLY A 681 10.23 36.04 -5.13
N LYS A 682 9.54 35.76 -6.23
CA LYS A 682 8.16 35.25 -6.21
C LYS A 682 8.07 33.87 -5.58
N SER A 683 8.28 33.75 -4.29
CA SER A 683 7.86 32.58 -3.52
C SER A 683 6.38 32.74 -3.17
N ASN A 684 5.61 31.71 -3.42
CA ASN A 684 4.18 31.66 -3.10
C ASN A 684 4.03 31.74 -1.57
N LEU A 685 3.85 32.94 -1.03
CA LEU A 685 3.81 33.25 0.41
C LEU A 685 2.84 32.32 1.17
N LEU A 686 1.74 31.93 0.54
CA LEU A 686 0.77 30.99 1.09
C LEU A 686 1.32 29.55 1.20
N GLU A 687 2.08 29.09 0.21
CA GLU A 687 2.75 27.78 0.28
C GLU A 687 3.87 27.78 1.30
N THR A 688 4.62 28.86 1.37
CA THR A 688 5.69 29.02 2.38
C THR A 688 5.08 29.10 3.79
N PHE A 689 3.97 29.83 3.95
CA PHE A 689 3.25 29.91 5.22
C PHE A 689 2.60 28.58 5.62
N ARG A 690 1.99 27.84 4.67
CA ARG A 690 1.48 26.50 4.90
C ARG A 690 2.59 25.52 5.25
N LYS A 691 3.73 25.55 4.55
CA LYS A 691 4.91 24.72 4.86
C LYS A 691 5.50 25.06 6.23
N GLN A 692 5.59 26.33 6.59
CA GLN A 692 6.05 26.76 7.90
C GLN A 692 5.09 26.37 9.04
N ASN A 693 3.77 26.43 8.79
CA ASN A 693 2.79 25.96 9.75
C ASN A 693 2.79 24.44 9.89
N LEU A 694 2.91 23.69 8.80
CA LEU A 694 3.07 22.23 8.84
C LEU A 694 4.35 21.83 9.59
N GLN A 695 5.48 22.52 9.37
CA GLN A 695 6.72 22.26 10.08
C GLN A 695 6.64 22.61 11.58
N LYS A 696 5.87 23.62 11.96
CA LYS A 696 5.57 23.96 13.35
C LYS A 696 4.62 22.99 14.04
N MET A 697 3.82 22.25 13.25
CA MET A 697 2.82 21.30 13.76
C MET A 697 3.37 19.90 14.04
N VAL A 698 4.53 19.53 13.46
CA VAL A 698 5.17 18.23 13.71
C VAL A 698 6.18 18.38 14.85
N SER A 699 5.92 17.72 15.97
CA SER A 699 6.80 17.67 17.15
C SER A 699 7.51 16.32 17.22
N GLY A 700 8.73 16.33 17.74
CA GLY A 700 9.57 15.12 17.93
C GLY A 700 10.96 15.28 17.30
N PRO A 701 11.81 14.26 17.35
CA PRO A 701 11.50 12.91 17.88
C PRO A 701 11.41 12.84 19.40
N ARG A 702 10.51 11.99 19.90
CA ARG A 702 10.37 11.70 21.34
C ARG A 702 10.49 10.19 21.55
N PRO A 703 11.07 9.70 22.66
CA PRO A 703 11.03 8.28 22.99
C PRO A 703 9.60 7.84 23.26
N MET A 704 9.28 6.60 22.89
CA MET A 704 7.99 6.00 23.17
C MET A 704 7.85 5.73 24.67
N GLU A 705 6.75 6.17 25.26
CA GLU A 705 6.36 5.82 26.62
C GLU A 705 5.42 4.61 26.59
N THR A 706 5.51 3.76 27.63
CA THR A 706 4.63 2.61 27.77
C THR A 706 3.20 3.09 28.03
N GLN A 707 2.28 2.75 27.13
CA GLN A 707 0.86 3.07 27.24
C GLN A 707 0.05 1.79 27.24
N PHE A 708 -0.94 1.71 28.13
CA PHE A 708 -1.82 0.56 28.26
C PHE A 708 -3.16 0.80 27.58
N PHE A 709 -3.68 -0.23 26.93
CA PHE A 709 -4.97 -0.23 26.25
C PHE A 709 -5.81 -1.38 26.74
N THR A 710 -7.12 -1.15 26.85
CA THR A 710 -8.08 -2.23 27.09
C THR A 710 -8.22 -3.04 25.82
N ASN A 711 -7.90 -4.34 25.87
CA ASN A 711 -8.01 -5.24 24.72
C ASN A 711 -9.44 -5.74 24.58
N HIS A 712 -9.98 -6.26 25.68
CA HIS A 712 -11.35 -6.77 25.74
C HIS A 712 -11.89 -6.74 27.16
N ILE A 713 -13.19 -6.78 27.23
CA ILE A 713 -13.94 -6.98 28.48
C ILE A 713 -14.84 -8.21 28.26
N ASN A 714 -14.72 -9.20 29.13
CA ASN A 714 -15.58 -10.36 29.17
C ASN A 714 -16.66 -10.15 30.19
N SER A 715 -17.93 -10.23 29.78
CA SER A 715 -19.06 -10.26 30.67
C SER A 715 -19.76 -11.62 30.58
N ARG A 716 -19.88 -12.31 31.71
CA ARG A 716 -20.54 -13.62 31.78
C ARG A 716 -21.54 -13.65 32.91
N PHE A 717 -22.67 -14.28 32.67
CA PHE A 717 -23.57 -14.70 33.76
C PHE A 717 -23.04 -16.03 34.29
N VAL A 718 -22.83 -16.08 35.58
CA VAL A 718 -22.34 -17.26 36.28
C VAL A 718 -23.43 -17.80 37.16
N VAL A 719 -23.72 -19.09 37.04
CA VAL A 719 -24.63 -19.80 37.94
C VAL A 719 -23.77 -20.61 38.90
N ASP A 720 -23.62 -20.12 40.11
CA ASP A 720 -22.92 -20.84 41.17
C ASP A 720 -23.96 -21.65 41.99
N PRO A 721 -23.83 -22.97 42.09
CA PRO A 721 -24.75 -23.80 42.83
C PRO A 721 -24.86 -23.43 44.31
N LEU A 722 -23.84 -22.75 44.87
CA LEU A 722 -23.82 -22.34 46.30
C LEU A 722 -24.19 -20.88 46.50
N ARG A 723 -23.98 -20.02 45.49
CA ARG A 723 -24.15 -18.56 45.63
C ARG A 723 -25.26 -17.98 44.75
N GLY A 724 -25.92 -18.83 43.94
CA GLY A 724 -27.00 -18.39 43.05
C GLY A 724 -26.54 -17.81 41.74
N PHE A 725 -27.31 -16.87 41.20
CA PHE A 725 -26.97 -16.14 39.99
C PHE A 725 -25.95 -15.04 40.28
N GLY A 726 -24.94 -14.92 39.45
CA GLY A 726 -23.96 -13.85 39.54
C GLY A 726 -23.55 -13.32 38.15
N MET A 727 -22.93 -12.18 38.13
CA MET A 727 -22.33 -11.57 36.96
C MET A 727 -20.84 -11.44 37.20
N SER A 728 -20.04 -11.95 36.26
CA SER A 728 -18.59 -11.77 36.23
C SER A 728 -18.24 -10.80 35.11
N LEU A 729 -17.44 -9.79 35.43
CA LEU A 729 -16.86 -8.84 34.51
C LEU A 729 -15.34 -8.93 34.62
N GLN A 730 -14.64 -9.32 33.54
CA GLN A 730 -13.20 -9.41 33.48
C GLN A 730 -12.67 -8.48 32.40
N GLY A 731 -11.68 -7.65 32.71
CA GLY A 731 -10.98 -6.77 31.79
C GLY A 731 -9.52 -7.20 31.60
N LYS A 732 -9.03 -7.18 30.36
CA LYS A 732 -7.65 -7.36 30.01
C LYS A 732 -7.11 -6.09 29.37
N MET A 733 -6.02 -5.58 29.93
CA MET A 733 -5.28 -4.44 29.38
C MET A 733 -3.86 -4.88 29.05
N THR A 734 -3.37 -4.46 27.89
CA THR A 734 -1.96 -4.70 27.51
C THR A 734 -1.29 -3.39 27.06
N ASP A 735 0.03 -3.34 27.11
CA ASP A 735 0.75 -2.31 26.39
C ASP A 735 0.69 -2.57 24.86
N VAL A 736 1.06 -1.57 24.06
CA VAL A 736 1.00 -1.66 22.58
C VAL A 736 1.85 -2.79 22.04
N LEU A 737 2.95 -3.13 22.69
CA LEU A 737 3.90 -4.18 22.29
C LEU A 737 3.59 -5.55 22.91
N ASP A 738 2.49 -5.65 23.69
CA ASP A 738 2.09 -6.85 24.43
C ASP A 738 3.18 -7.41 25.38
N ASN A 739 4.12 -6.57 25.83
CA ASN A 739 5.16 -6.94 26.79
C ASN A 739 4.62 -7.02 28.21
N HIS A 740 3.58 -6.24 28.53
CA HIS A 740 2.95 -6.18 29.86
C HIS A 740 1.47 -6.37 29.72
N GLN A 741 0.91 -7.24 30.56
CA GLN A 741 -0.52 -7.53 30.58
C GLN A 741 -1.05 -7.35 32.00
N PHE A 742 -2.20 -6.66 32.12
CA PHE A 742 -2.98 -6.56 33.34
C PHE A 742 -4.33 -7.22 33.14
N MET A 743 -4.68 -8.13 34.01
CA MET A 743 -6.01 -8.72 34.07
C MET A 743 -6.64 -8.42 35.43
N GLY A 744 -7.87 -7.98 35.40
CA GLY A 744 -8.66 -7.72 36.59
C GLY A 744 -10.12 -8.07 36.37
N GLY A 745 -10.83 -8.48 37.41
CA GLY A 745 -12.23 -8.82 37.29
C GLY A 745 -13.00 -8.56 38.58
N ILE A 746 -14.31 -8.35 38.41
CA ILE A 746 -15.28 -8.21 39.48
C ILE A 746 -16.34 -9.29 39.27
N MET A 747 -16.65 -10.02 40.32
CA MET A 747 -17.74 -10.99 40.33
C MET A 747 -18.77 -10.55 41.43
N THR A 748 -20.02 -10.43 41.04
CA THR A 748 -21.10 -10.14 41.97
C THR A 748 -22.06 -11.32 41.99
N SER A 749 -22.51 -11.75 43.16
CA SER A 749 -23.66 -12.65 43.30
C SER A 749 -24.92 -11.81 43.57
N LEU A 750 -25.98 -12.10 42.85
CA LEU A 750 -27.29 -11.47 42.99
C LEU A 750 -28.12 -12.28 44.00
#